data_7d081b3b388acf76ca4a31feaa18ebbf
#
_entry.id   7d081b3b388acf76ca4a31feaa18ebbf
#
_cell.length_a   1.000
_cell.length_b   1.000
_cell.length_c   1.000
_cell.angle_alpha   90.00
_cell.angle_beta   90.00
_cell.angle_gamma   90.00
#
_symmetry.space_group_name_H-M   'P 1'
#
loop_
_entity.id
_entity.type
_entity.pdbx_description
1 polymer ?
#
loop_
_entity_poly.entity_id
_entity_poly.type
_entity_poly.pdbx_seq_one_letter_code
_entity_poly.pdbx_strand_id
1 'polypeptide(L)'
;YSVDLPISNGYYVSETQAPYAYIRNSKDVYSFNFNVLPETQAKASFSHTFVNDRTTAKIHIYKVDKESGKAVAQGDASLEGAVYGLYARNDIVHPDGATGVVFKTGDLVATLTTDKNGEAEVNNLYLGNYYVKEITPSEGYLLDEEEHDVVCDYEGDLVAEVSRSTTSAEQVIKQPFQLIKVSDNGDDTEAGLLAGAEFTAYLKSSLPVKADGSYDFDKATPVVIGENGATTITSDDKGHAVSIAIPYGTYVVVESKTPHNMKTIKPFEVKISENHPDKPQTWRVFLDREFTAKLRVIKKDSDTKQTVLVPNAEFKIFNIDKNEYVKQYTTYPSKVEHTSFFTDEDGDLILPEALKIGNYRIEEVSAPFGYVVNDKYINISVDTDTAFETDGDTNDAIITVEYSDAPAVGELTVEKKGEVLDGFKGGLLASSYEKEFVYKEGSLAGAKFKVYAAEDIYTADNQKDADGNRIKYYSKGDLVTTLTTGKDGKATAKNLPLGQYRVVEVEAPYGYVLNPNEQKVTFTYVDDKTPVIKESLTFSDDRQKLDMSVTKLDAEDNTPIAGAVFGLYADEDIKNVDGKVIIEKGTLLEKATSDENGKIAFVKDYPFAKYVARELVKPAGYVTNEEAVNFDTKYQGQDVKTAVR
;
A
#
# COMPACT_ATOMS: atom_id res chain seq x y z
N TYR A 1 -28.59 -95.26 -14.37
CA TYR A 1 -28.07 -96.46 -13.73
C TYR A 1 -29.14 -97.01 -12.79
N SER A 2 -29.46 -98.27 -12.89
CA SER A 2 -30.26 -98.97 -11.91
C SER A 2 -29.31 -99.76 -11.00
N VAL A 3 -29.49 -99.68 -9.72
CA VAL A 3 -28.77 -100.53 -8.76
C VAL A 3 -29.77 -101.26 -7.88
N ASP A 4 -29.47 -102.50 -7.55
CA ASP A 4 -30.25 -103.20 -6.57
C ASP A 4 -29.95 -102.67 -5.16
N LEU A 5 -30.93 -102.07 -4.54
CA LEU A 5 -30.77 -101.50 -3.19
C LEU A 5 -31.32 -102.45 -2.14
N PRO A 6 -30.57 -102.81 -1.11
CA PRO A 6 -31.09 -103.56 0.02
C PRO A 6 -32.22 -102.81 0.76
N ILE A 7 -33.13 -103.47 1.40
CA ILE A 7 -34.13 -102.88 2.24
C ILE A 7 -33.42 -102.17 3.42
N SER A 8 -33.58 -100.87 3.48
CA SER A 8 -32.97 -99.98 4.52
C SER A 8 -33.71 -98.66 4.67
N ASN A 9 -33.64 -98.12 5.86
CA ASN A 9 -34.10 -96.79 6.13
C ASN A 9 -32.94 -95.77 5.99
N GLY A 10 -33.13 -94.69 5.25
CA GLY A 10 -32.16 -93.62 5.16
C GLY A 10 -31.25 -93.69 3.94
N TYR A 11 -31.81 -93.88 2.74
CA TYR A 11 -31.13 -93.55 1.51
C TYR A 11 -31.25 -92.08 1.19
N TYR A 12 -30.22 -91.51 0.61
CA TYR A 12 -30.29 -90.21 0.02
C TYR A 12 -29.62 -90.23 -1.36
N VAL A 13 -30.14 -89.35 -2.21
CA VAL A 13 -29.56 -89.06 -3.52
C VAL A 13 -29.22 -87.57 -3.52
N SER A 14 -28.02 -87.27 -3.90
CA SER A 14 -27.56 -85.93 -4.11
C SER A 14 -26.83 -85.84 -5.43
N GLU A 15 -26.86 -84.66 -6.04
CA GLU A 15 -26.11 -84.41 -7.24
C GLU A 15 -24.62 -84.35 -6.93
N THR A 16 -23.77 -85.11 -7.59
CA THR A 16 -22.31 -85.05 -7.43
C THR A 16 -21.62 -84.25 -8.50
N GLN A 17 -22.29 -84.00 -9.62
CA GLN A 17 -21.84 -83.23 -10.76
C GLN A 17 -23.06 -82.72 -11.52
N ALA A 18 -23.13 -81.41 -11.76
CA ALA A 18 -24.17 -80.81 -12.62
C ALA A 18 -23.86 -81.05 -14.10
N PRO A 19 -24.88 -80.98 -14.98
CA PRO A 19 -24.65 -80.88 -16.41
C PRO A 19 -23.77 -79.71 -16.82
N TYR A 20 -23.14 -79.78 -17.98
CA TYR A 20 -22.33 -78.69 -18.54
C TYR A 20 -23.11 -77.39 -18.56
N ALA A 21 -22.50 -76.32 -18.10
CA ALA A 21 -23.06 -74.95 -17.98
C ALA A 21 -24.21 -74.79 -16.96
N TYR A 22 -24.34 -75.72 -16.03
CA TYR A 22 -25.26 -75.63 -14.89
C TYR A 22 -24.48 -75.67 -13.58
N ILE A 23 -25.11 -75.10 -12.55
CA ILE A 23 -24.56 -75.01 -11.20
C ILE A 23 -25.03 -76.20 -10.38
N ARG A 24 -24.13 -76.92 -9.73
CA ARG A 24 -24.48 -78.01 -8.88
C ARG A 24 -25.27 -77.54 -7.64
N ASN A 25 -26.46 -78.11 -7.50
CA ASN A 25 -27.30 -77.81 -6.34
C ASN A 25 -27.00 -78.83 -5.19
N SER A 26 -25.95 -78.54 -4.45
CA SER A 26 -25.53 -79.36 -3.30
C SER A 26 -26.49 -79.33 -2.12
N LYS A 27 -27.49 -78.48 -2.14
CA LYS A 27 -28.50 -78.35 -1.07
C LYS A 27 -29.74 -79.23 -1.38
N ASP A 28 -29.93 -79.63 -2.63
CA ASP A 28 -31.03 -80.49 -3.02
C ASP A 28 -30.60 -81.96 -2.78
N VAL A 29 -31.05 -82.53 -1.67
CA VAL A 29 -30.76 -83.91 -1.26
C VAL A 29 -32.07 -84.61 -1.08
N TYR A 30 -32.36 -85.56 -1.94
CA TYR A 30 -33.56 -86.37 -1.86
C TYR A 30 -33.32 -87.58 -0.94
N SER A 31 -34.02 -87.61 0.19
CA SER A 31 -33.95 -88.70 1.17
C SER A 31 -35.18 -89.58 1.07
N PHE A 32 -35.02 -90.89 1.06
CA PHE A 32 -36.11 -91.81 1.06
C PHE A 32 -35.78 -93.05 1.89
N ASN A 33 -36.86 -93.77 2.30
CA ASN A 33 -36.76 -95.03 3.00
C ASN A 33 -37.30 -96.17 2.12
N PHE A 34 -36.54 -97.23 2.01
CA PHE A 34 -36.99 -98.42 1.26
C PHE A 34 -37.34 -99.54 2.23
N ASN A 35 -38.65 -99.67 2.54
CA ASN A 35 -39.19 -100.65 3.49
C ASN A 35 -39.70 -101.91 2.77
N VAL A 36 -39.96 -102.97 3.54
CA VAL A 36 -40.61 -104.16 3.03
C VAL A 36 -41.92 -103.80 2.37
N LEU A 37 -42.11 -104.19 1.10
CA LEU A 37 -43.35 -103.96 0.38
C LEU A 37 -44.46 -105.01 0.80
N PRO A 38 -45.74 -104.60 0.78
CA PRO A 38 -46.84 -105.56 0.94
C PRO A 38 -46.79 -106.68 -0.10
N GLU A 39 -47.24 -107.88 0.27
CA GLU A 39 -47.27 -109.04 -0.67
C GLU A 39 -47.92 -108.78 -2.04
N THR A 40 -48.79 -107.79 -2.09
CA THR A 40 -49.52 -107.38 -3.30
C THR A 40 -48.74 -106.38 -4.17
N GLN A 41 -47.57 -105.87 -3.74
CA GLN A 41 -46.78 -104.85 -4.43
C GLN A 41 -45.39 -105.42 -4.79
N ALA A 42 -45.16 -105.64 -6.06
CA ALA A 42 -43.88 -106.15 -6.57
C ALA A 42 -42.77 -105.12 -6.75
N LYS A 43 -43.09 -103.81 -6.70
CA LYS A 43 -42.16 -102.73 -7.01
C LYS A 43 -42.47 -101.44 -6.22
N ALA A 44 -41.48 -100.85 -5.58
CA ALA A 44 -41.50 -99.49 -5.07
C ALA A 44 -40.90 -98.56 -6.12
N SER A 45 -41.49 -97.36 -6.26
CA SER A 45 -40.95 -96.36 -7.15
C SER A 45 -40.77 -95.04 -6.35
N PHE A 46 -39.63 -94.49 -6.42
CA PHE A 46 -39.30 -93.19 -5.84
C PHE A 46 -38.84 -92.28 -6.97
N SER A 47 -39.25 -91.02 -6.94
CA SER A 47 -38.83 -90.03 -7.94
C SER A 47 -38.55 -88.68 -7.27
N HIS A 48 -37.56 -88.07 -7.76
CA HIS A 48 -37.22 -86.70 -7.39
C HIS A 48 -36.72 -85.96 -8.62
N THR A 49 -37.01 -84.67 -8.73
CA THR A 49 -36.51 -83.85 -9.82
C THR A 49 -35.49 -82.84 -9.25
N PHE A 50 -34.26 -83.01 -9.60
CA PHE A 50 -33.20 -82.05 -9.32
C PHE A 50 -33.30 -80.89 -10.31
N VAL A 51 -33.25 -79.67 -9.80
CA VAL A 51 -33.29 -78.44 -10.61
C VAL A 51 -31.99 -77.67 -10.41
N ASN A 52 -31.33 -77.38 -11.51
CA ASN A 52 -30.10 -76.66 -11.54
C ASN A 52 -30.30 -75.27 -12.19
N ASP A 53 -29.78 -74.25 -11.60
CA ASP A 53 -29.64 -72.94 -12.25
C ASP A 53 -28.53 -73.02 -13.28
N ARG A 54 -28.66 -72.29 -14.40
CA ARG A 54 -27.57 -72.20 -15.37
C ARG A 54 -26.43 -71.31 -14.82
N THR A 55 -25.20 -71.61 -15.17
CA THR A 55 -24.06 -70.76 -15.00
C THR A 55 -24.30 -69.50 -15.85
N THR A 56 -24.12 -68.32 -15.25
CA THR A 56 -24.25 -67.06 -15.95
C THR A 56 -22.87 -66.47 -16.25
N ALA A 57 -22.83 -65.53 -17.19
CA ALA A 57 -21.65 -64.69 -17.40
C ALA A 57 -21.97 -63.19 -17.08
N LYS A 58 -20.94 -62.46 -16.66
CA LYS A 58 -20.93 -61.04 -16.40
C LYS A 58 -19.76 -60.43 -17.14
N ILE A 59 -19.98 -59.29 -17.83
CA ILE A 59 -18.96 -58.58 -18.57
C ILE A 59 -18.90 -57.16 -18.08
N HIS A 60 -17.69 -56.73 -17.70
CA HIS A 60 -17.34 -55.34 -17.37
C HIS A 60 -16.60 -54.71 -18.54
N ILE A 61 -16.93 -53.45 -18.83
CA ILE A 61 -16.27 -52.61 -19.81
C ILE A 61 -15.63 -51.45 -19.04
N TYR A 62 -14.35 -51.22 -19.31
CA TYR A 62 -13.59 -50.08 -18.80
C TYR A 62 -13.20 -49.19 -19.98
N LYS A 63 -13.76 -47.97 -19.99
CA LYS A 63 -13.34 -46.93 -20.91
C LYS A 63 -12.18 -46.15 -20.29
N VAL A 64 -11.08 -46.00 -21.00
CA VAL A 64 -9.91 -45.25 -20.57
C VAL A 64 -9.46 -44.27 -21.64
N ASP A 65 -8.81 -43.20 -21.20
CA ASP A 65 -8.14 -42.28 -22.12
C ASP A 65 -6.89 -42.96 -22.71
N LYS A 66 -6.77 -42.96 -24.03
CA LYS A 66 -5.73 -43.68 -24.78
C LYS A 66 -4.32 -43.18 -24.49
N GLU A 67 -4.17 -41.88 -24.25
CA GLU A 67 -2.84 -41.28 -24.05
C GLU A 67 -2.33 -41.51 -22.62
N SER A 68 -3.20 -41.38 -21.65
CA SER A 68 -2.85 -41.60 -20.24
C SER A 68 -2.93 -43.04 -19.79
N GLY A 69 -3.69 -43.90 -20.50
CA GLY A 69 -4.03 -45.23 -20.09
C GLY A 69 -4.86 -45.31 -18.81
N LYS A 70 -5.48 -44.23 -18.39
CA LYS A 70 -6.22 -44.13 -17.13
C LYS A 70 -7.69 -43.81 -17.36
N ALA A 71 -8.53 -44.15 -16.38
CA ALA A 71 -9.93 -43.75 -16.34
C ALA A 71 -10.09 -42.30 -15.83
N VAL A 72 -9.38 -41.36 -16.48
CA VAL A 72 -9.42 -39.94 -16.19
C VAL A 72 -9.47 -39.18 -17.50
N ALA A 73 -10.53 -38.42 -17.72
CA ALA A 73 -10.71 -37.63 -18.93
C ALA A 73 -9.77 -36.42 -18.99
N GLN A 74 -9.44 -35.98 -20.19
CA GLN A 74 -8.64 -34.78 -20.44
C GLN A 74 -9.54 -33.57 -20.79
N GLY A 75 -9.17 -32.40 -20.31
CA GLY A 75 -9.93 -31.15 -20.57
C GLY A 75 -11.36 -31.21 -20.00
N ASP A 76 -12.33 -30.81 -20.80
CA ASP A 76 -13.77 -30.91 -20.49
C ASP A 76 -14.40 -32.20 -21.06
N ALA A 77 -13.60 -33.14 -21.59
CA ALA A 77 -14.11 -34.44 -22.07
C ALA A 77 -14.66 -35.28 -20.92
N SER A 78 -15.54 -36.24 -21.23
CA SER A 78 -16.16 -37.14 -20.25
C SER A 78 -15.97 -38.58 -20.62
N LEU A 79 -15.77 -39.45 -19.64
CA LEU A 79 -15.84 -40.92 -19.83
C LEU A 79 -17.28 -41.43 -19.69
N GLU A 80 -18.18 -40.64 -19.12
CA GLU A 80 -19.60 -40.95 -18.96
C GLU A 80 -20.33 -40.84 -20.28
N GLY A 81 -21.26 -41.76 -20.53
CA GLY A 81 -22.19 -41.66 -21.65
C GLY A 81 -21.72 -42.34 -22.94
N ALA A 82 -20.57 -42.99 -22.95
CA ALA A 82 -20.21 -43.86 -24.08
C ALA A 82 -21.16 -45.05 -24.15
N VAL A 83 -21.68 -45.34 -25.34
CA VAL A 83 -22.61 -46.46 -25.57
C VAL A 83 -21.93 -47.56 -26.31
N TYR A 84 -21.89 -48.75 -25.70
CA TYR A 84 -21.34 -49.96 -26.26
C TYR A 84 -22.43 -50.97 -26.58
N GLY A 85 -22.30 -51.65 -27.71
CA GLY A 85 -23.07 -52.85 -28.03
C GLY A 85 -22.26 -54.09 -27.64
N LEU A 86 -22.89 -55.03 -26.92
CA LEU A 86 -22.38 -56.39 -26.73
C LEU A 86 -23.02 -57.28 -27.79
N TYR A 87 -22.22 -57.93 -28.61
CA TYR A 87 -22.67 -58.75 -29.71
C TYR A 87 -22.19 -60.20 -29.53
N ALA A 88 -22.96 -61.17 -30.04
CA ALA A 88 -22.55 -62.56 -30.09
C ALA A 88 -21.45 -62.76 -31.16
N ARG A 89 -20.27 -63.21 -30.77
CA ARG A 89 -19.17 -63.52 -31.72
C ARG A 89 -19.45 -64.77 -32.50
N ASN A 90 -20.13 -65.76 -31.88
CA ASN A 90 -20.59 -67.07 -32.46
C ASN A 90 -22.03 -67.32 -32.00
N ASP A 91 -22.73 -68.27 -32.59
CA ASP A 91 -24.05 -68.66 -32.11
C ASP A 91 -24.00 -69.10 -30.64
N ILE A 92 -24.78 -68.46 -29.82
CA ILE A 92 -24.90 -68.75 -28.38
C ILE A 92 -26.11 -69.65 -28.17
N VAL A 93 -25.83 -70.81 -27.65
CA VAL A 93 -26.82 -71.90 -27.52
C VAL A 93 -27.25 -72.05 -26.06
N HIS A 94 -28.54 -72.31 -25.82
CA HIS A 94 -29.05 -72.61 -24.50
C HIS A 94 -28.46 -73.91 -23.99
N PRO A 95 -27.93 -74.05 -22.77
CA PRO A 95 -27.24 -75.22 -22.29
C PRO A 95 -28.15 -76.48 -22.06
N ASP A 96 -29.48 -76.31 -22.15
CA ASP A 96 -30.42 -77.42 -21.96
C ASP A 96 -30.44 -78.44 -23.13
N GLY A 97 -29.78 -78.14 -24.23
CA GLY A 97 -29.72 -78.97 -25.42
C GLY A 97 -31.04 -79.10 -26.22
N ALA A 98 -32.09 -78.38 -25.78
CA ALA A 98 -33.43 -78.45 -26.37
C ALA A 98 -33.90 -77.13 -26.96
N THR A 99 -33.62 -75.98 -26.28
CA THR A 99 -34.05 -74.65 -26.70
C THR A 99 -33.35 -74.18 -27.98
N GLY A 100 -32.10 -74.57 -28.20
CA GLY A 100 -31.33 -74.26 -29.40
C GLY A 100 -30.62 -72.91 -29.26
N VAL A 101 -30.43 -72.19 -30.40
CA VAL A 101 -29.69 -70.90 -30.47
C VAL A 101 -30.51 -69.80 -29.85
N VAL A 102 -29.95 -69.10 -28.82
CA VAL A 102 -30.52 -67.96 -28.14
C VAL A 102 -30.13 -66.65 -28.84
N PHE A 103 -28.88 -66.53 -29.28
CA PHE A 103 -28.38 -65.41 -30.09
C PHE A 103 -27.58 -66.01 -31.27
N LYS A 104 -27.80 -65.45 -32.45
CA LYS A 104 -27.00 -65.79 -33.63
C LYS A 104 -25.76 -64.94 -33.68
N THR A 105 -24.76 -65.44 -34.40
CA THR A 105 -23.55 -64.70 -34.71
C THR A 105 -23.88 -63.29 -35.22
N GLY A 106 -23.34 -62.20 -34.58
CA GLY A 106 -23.57 -60.85 -34.91
C GLY A 106 -24.82 -60.18 -34.28
N ASP A 107 -25.67 -60.92 -33.57
CA ASP A 107 -26.82 -60.40 -32.88
C ASP A 107 -26.37 -59.48 -31.73
N LEU A 108 -27.07 -58.30 -31.57
CA LEU A 108 -26.92 -57.42 -30.40
C LEU A 108 -27.56 -58.08 -29.18
N VAL A 109 -26.74 -58.43 -28.19
CA VAL A 109 -27.14 -59.11 -26.96
C VAL A 109 -27.59 -58.09 -25.89
N ALA A 110 -26.82 -56.97 -25.76
CA ALA A 110 -27.11 -55.90 -24.80
C ALA A 110 -26.47 -54.59 -25.26
N THR A 111 -27.03 -53.47 -24.74
CA THR A 111 -26.44 -52.13 -24.86
C THR A 111 -25.99 -51.66 -23.47
N LEU A 112 -24.79 -51.18 -23.37
CA LEU A 112 -24.19 -50.70 -22.13
C LEU A 112 -23.84 -49.25 -22.27
N THR A 113 -24.02 -48.45 -21.19
CA THR A 113 -23.63 -47.04 -21.15
C THR A 113 -22.66 -46.84 -19.98
N THR A 114 -21.54 -46.20 -20.24
CA THR A 114 -20.54 -45.93 -19.19
C THR A 114 -21.01 -44.89 -18.20
N ASP A 115 -20.65 -45.10 -16.95
CA ASP A 115 -20.82 -44.11 -15.86
C ASP A 115 -19.66 -43.07 -15.85
N LYS A 116 -19.67 -42.19 -14.84
CA LYS A 116 -18.65 -41.15 -14.64
C LYS A 116 -17.22 -41.67 -14.46
N ASN A 117 -17.06 -42.95 -14.08
CA ASN A 117 -15.77 -43.60 -13.92
C ASN A 117 -15.33 -44.28 -15.22
N GLY A 118 -16.14 -44.24 -16.27
CA GLY A 118 -15.91 -44.96 -17.51
C GLY A 118 -16.25 -46.44 -17.43
N GLU A 119 -17.09 -46.87 -16.48
CA GLU A 119 -17.43 -48.26 -16.24
C GLU A 119 -18.84 -48.58 -16.73
N ALA A 120 -18.99 -49.76 -17.33
CA ALA A 120 -20.29 -50.31 -17.63
C ALA A 120 -20.27 -51.84 -17.42
N GLU A 121 -21.40 -52.42 -17.01
CA GLU A 121 -21.48 -53.88 -16.83
C GLU A 121 -22.80 -54.44 -17.32
N VAL A 122 -22.76 -55.69 -17.72
CA VAL A 122 -23.94 -56.49 -18.00
C VAL A 122 -23.76 -57.86 -17.35
N ASN A 123 -24.82 -58.32 -16.70
CA ASN A 123 -24.85 -59.62 -15.99
C ASN A 123 -25.93 -60.55 -16.57
N ASN A 124 -26.05 -61.76 -16.01
CA ASN A 124 -27.02 -62.76 -16.38
C ASN A 124 -26.93 -63.23 -17.88
N LEU A 125 -25.74 -63.06 -18.47
CA LEU A 125 -25.48 -63.52 -19.83
C LEU A 125 -25.41 -65.07 -19.89
N TYR A 126 -25.61 -65.68 -21.09
CA TYR A 126 -25.23 -67.05 -21.37
C TYR A 126 -23.71 -67.18 -21.49
N LEU A 127 -23.19 -68.40 -21.26
CA LEU A 127 -21.80 -68.65 -21.58
C LEU A 127 -21.63 -68.65 -23.12
N GLY A 128 -20.50 -68.12 -23.60
CA GLY A 128 -20.20 -68.03 -25.02
C GLY A 128 -19.17 -66.95 -25.33
N ASN A 129 -18.93 -66.72 -26.61
CA ASN A 129 -17.99 -65.77 -27.12
C ASN A 129 -18.74 -64.48 -27.54
N TYR A 130 -18.31 -63.36 -27.02
CA TYR A 130 -18.88 -62.06 -27.30
C TYR A 130 -17.82 -61.10 -27.87
N TYR A 131 -18.24 -60.05 -28.45
CA TYR A 131 -17.41 -58.87 -28.67
C TYR A 131 -18.15 -57.56 -28.26
N VAL A 132 -17.39 -56.62 -27.76
CA VAL A 132 -17.86 -55.28 -27.41
C VAL A 132 -17.42 -54.36 -28.52
N LYS A 133 -18.32 -53.48 -28.97
CA LYS A 133 -18.04 -52.41 -29.95
C LYS A 133 -18.71 -51.13 -29.53
N GLU A 134 -17.99 -50.01 -29.60
CA GLU A 134 -18.58 -48.72 -29.32
C GLU A 134 -19.56 -48.32 -30.43
N ILE A 135 -20.76 -47.88 -30.04
CA ILE A 135 -21.81 -47.37 -30.94
C ILE A 135 -21.80 -45.82 -30.97
N THR A 136 -21.61 -45.21 -29.80
CA THR A 136 -21.59 -43.75 -29.66
C THR A 136 -20.52 -43.40 -28.67
N PRO A 137 -19.55 -42.56 -29.05
CA PRO A 137 -18.50 -42.11 -28.13
C PRO A 137 -19.07 -41.18 -27.07
N SER A 138 -18.40 -41.12 -25.94
CA SER A 138 -18.68 -40.10 -24.92
C SER A 138 -18.22 -38.71 -25.38
N GLU A 139 -18.71 -37.67 -24.70
CA GLU A 139 -18.40 -36.28 -25.03
C GLU A 139 -16.90 -36.02 -25.03
N GLY A 140 -16.37 -35.46 -26.12
CA GLY A 140 -14.97 -35.08 -26.26
C GLY A 140 -14.03 -36.20 -26.66
N TYR A 141 -14.54 -37.43 -26.91
CA TYR A 141 -13.76 -38.57 -27.41
C TYR A 141 -14.13 -38.94 -28.84
N LEU A 142 -13.22 -39.60 -29.53
CA LEU A 142 -13.44 -40.17 -30.85
C LEU A 142 -14.03 -41.58 -30.69
N LEU A 143 -14.85 -41.99 -31.66
CA LEU A 143 -15.40 -43.34 -31.73
C LEU A 143 -14.28 -44.37 -31.80
N ASP A 144 -14.34 -45.39 -30.91
CA ASP A 144 -13.52 -46.58 -31.01
C ASP A 144 -14.18 -47.60 -31.99
N GLU A 145 -13.59 -47.76 -33.15
CA GLU A 145 -14.10 -48.70 -34.16
C GLU A 145 -13.64 -50.14 -33.92
N GLU A 146 -12.76 -50.40 -32.95
CA GLU A 146 -12.22 -51.71 -32.64
C GLU A 146 -13.29 -52.58 -31.99
N GLU A 147 -13.22 -53.90 -32.30
CA GLU A 147 -14.03 -54.93 -31.66
C GLU A 147 -13.21 -55.62 -30.59
N HIS A 148 -13.68 -55.58 -29.35
CA HIS A 148 -13.01 -56.17 -28.20
C HIS A 148 -13.61 -57.51 -27.85
N ASP A 149 -12.92 -58.64 -28.16
CA ASP A 149 -13.38 -60.00 -27.89
C ASP A 149 -13.41 -60.32 -26.39
N VAL A 150 -14.50 -60.98 -25.95
CA VAL A 150 -14.69 -61.44 -24.58
C VAL A 150 -15.19 -62.85 -24.57
N VAL A 151 -14.41 -63.79 -24.01
CA VAL A 151 -14.72 -65.22 -23.97
C VAL A 151 -15.21 -65.56 -22.55
N CYS A 152 -16.44 -66.09 -22.47
CA CYS A 152 -17.06 -66.49 -21.22
C CYS A 152 -17.24 -68.05 -21.24
N ASP A 153 -16.16 -68.76 -21.03
CA ASP A 153 -16.15 -70.22 -20.99
C ASP A 153 -16.60 -70.79 -19.63
N TYR A 154 -17.15 -72.00 -19.64
CA TYR A 154 -17.53 -72.67 -18.41
C TYR A 154 -16.30 -73.01 -17.54
N GLU A 155 -16.36 -72.68 -16.28
CA GLU A 155 -15.27 -72.84 -15.30
C GLU A 155 -15.57 -73.93 -14.25
N GLY A 156 -16.66 -74.72 -14.43
CA GLY A 156 -17.06 -75.82 -13.54
C GLY A 156 -18.38 -75.56 -12.81
N ASP A 157 -18.96 -76.67 -12.27
CA ASP A 157 -20.32 -76.70 -11.69
C ASP A 157 -20.44 -75.99 -10.30
N LEU A 158 -19.35 -75.51 -9.77
CA LEU A 158 -19.32 -74.70 -8.54
C LEU A 158 -19.23 -73.19 -8.81
N VAL A 159 -19.03 -72.76 -10.06
CA VAL A 159 -18.93 -71.33 -10.45
C VAL A 159 -20.31 -70.90 -10.96
N ALA A 160 -20.96 -70.06 -10.14
CA ALA A 160 -22.30 -69.55 -10.45
C ALA A 160 -22.28 -68.51 -11.55
N GLU A 161 -21.24 -67.65 -11.56
CA GLU A 161 -21.07 -66.53 -12.50
C GLU A 161 -19.62 -66.47 -12.98
N VAL A 162 -19.39 -66.42 -14.27
CA VAL A 162 -18.10 -66.18 -14.90
C VAL A 162 -17.97 -64.72 -15.20
N SER A 163 -17.04 -64.02 -14.50
CA SER A 163 -16.81 -62.60 -14.69
C SER A 163 -15.64 -62.38 -15.66
N ARG A 164 -15.84 -61.48 -16.62
CA ARG A 164 -14.84 -61.05 -17.60
C ARG A 164 -14.83 -59.52 -17.70
N SER A 165 -13.73 -58.96 -18.16
CA SER A 165 -13.59 -57.52 -18.41
C SER A 165 -12.85 -57.27 -19.72
N THR A 166 -13.18 -56.14 -20.32
CA THR A 166 -12.44 -55.62 -21.47
C THR A 166 -12.22 -54.12 -21.30
N THR A 167 -11.22 -53.55 -21.96
CA THR A 167 -10.87 -52.15 -21.90
C THR A 167 -10.92 -51.56 -23.30
N SER A 168 -11.66 -50.45 -23.46
CA SER A 168 -11.67 -49.60 -24.64
C SER A 168 -10.82 -48.37 -24.36
N ALA A 169 -9.78 -48.16 -25.16
CA ALA A 169 -8.86 -47.02 -25.01
C ALA A 169 -9.11 -46.02 -26.12
N GLU A 170 -9.69 -44.87 -25.78
CA GLU A 170 -10.18 -43.92 -26.76
C GLU A 170 -9.37 -42.62 -26.80
N GLN A 171 -9.27 -42.10 -28.02
CA GLN A 171 -8.53 -40.85 -28.27
C GLN A 171 -9.41 -39.64 -27.97
N VAL A 172 -8.94 -38.77 -27.09
CA VAL A 172 -9.58 -37.49 -26.85
C VAL A 172 -9.46 -36.58 -28.07
N ILE A 173 -10.48 -35.79 -28.38
CA ILE A 173 -10.48 -34.77 -29.42
C ILE A 173 -9.45 -33.72 -29.08
N LYS A 174 -8.58 -33.39 -30.05
CA LYS A 174 -7.53 -32.35 -29.89
C LYS A 174 -7.38 -31.47 -31.11
N GLN A 175 -7.06 -30.20 -30.84
CA GLN A 175 -6.68 -29.28 -31.91
C GLN A 175 -5.78 -28.15 -31.35
N PRO A 176 -4.76 -27.70 -32.08
CA PRO A 176 -4.05 -26.47 -31.78
C PRO A 176 -4.91 -25.25 -32.07
N PHE A 177 -4.70 -24.15 -31.32
CA PHE A 177 -5.15 -22.82 -31.71
C PHE A 177 -3.97 -21.94 -32.11
N GLN A 178 -4.24 -20.89 -32.85
CA GLN A 178 -3.22 -19.95 -33.30
C GLN A 178 -3.75 -18.53 -33.34
N LEU A 179 -2.85 -17.57 -33.24
CA LEU A 179 -3.15 -16.15 -33.31
C LEU A 179 -2.02 -15.36 -33.99
N ILE A 180 -2.35 -14.16 -34.45
CA ILE A 180 -1.38 -13.18 -34.91
C ILE A 180 -1.55 -11.92 -34.08
N LYS A 181 -0.44 -11.40 -33.57
CA LYS A 181 -0.34 -10.19 -32.78
C LYS A 181 0.15 -9.04 -33.66
N VAL A 182 -0.61 -7.97 -33.75
CA VAL A 182 -0.29 -6.79 -34.57
C VAL A 182 -0.51 -5.51 -33.79
N SER A 183 0.22 -4.46 -34.18
CA SER A 183 0.01 -3.11 -33.65
C SER A 183 -1.18 -2.42 -34.33
N ASP A 184 -1.90 -1.58 -33.62
CA ASP A 184 -2.99 -0.74 -34.15
C ASP A 184 -2.49 0.62 -34.70
N ASN A 185 -1.19 0.82 -34.83
CA ASN A 185 -0.60 2.06 -35.33
C ASN A 185 -0.87 2.31 -36.81
N GLY A 186 -1.57 1.39 -37.49
CA GLY A 186 -1.88 1.48 -38.93
C GLY A 186 -0.72 1.12 -39.84
N ASP A 187 0.36 0.55 -39.27
CA ASP A 187 1.49 0.06 -40.07
C ASP A 187 1.15 -1.36 -40.57
N ASP A 188 0.97 -1.50 -41.85
CA ASP A 188 0.71 -2.75 -42.56
C ASP A 188 2.00 -3.46 -43.02
N THR A 189 3.16 -2.96 -42.59
CA THR A 189 4.47 -3.55 -42.82
C THR A 189 4.83 -4.59 -41.75
N GLU A 190 5.96 -5.27 -41.90
CA GLU A 190 6.50 -6.19 -40.91
C GLU A 190 6.74 -5.49 -39.55
N ALA A 191 6.90 -4.18 -39.49
CA ALA A 191 7.04 -3.41 -38.26
C ALA A 191 5.75 -3.39 -37.40
N GLY A 192 4.59 -3.60 -38.05
CA GLY A 192 3.31 -3.74 -37.33
C GLY A 192 3.11 -5.12 -36.68
N LEU A 193 3.97 -6.10 -36.96
CA LEU A 193 3.91 -7.43 -36.38
C LEU A 193 4.64 -7.45 -35.01
N LEU A 194 3.98 -7.98 -33.98
CA LEU A 194 4.47 -7.90 -32.60
C LEU A 194 5.01 -9.23 -32.08
N ALA A 195 6.33 -9.31 -31.96
CA ALA A 195 7.03 -10.43 -31.32
C ALA A 195 7.03 -10.33 -29.80
N GLY A 196 7.17 -11.47 -29.12
CA GLY A 196 7.41 -11.52 -27.68
C GLY A 196 6.17 -11.40 -26.79
N ALA A 197 4.96 -11.38 -27.36
CA ALA A 197 3.73 -11.54 -26.58
C ALA A 197 3.64 -12.97 -26.07
N GLU A 198 3.44 -13.16 -24.75
CA GLU A 198 3.24 -14.48 -24.17
C GLU A 198 1.78 -14.68 -23.79
N PHE A 199 1.27 -15.90 -24.07
CA PHE A 199 -0.11 -16.27 -23.79
C PHE A 199 -0.14 -17.52 -22.92
N THR A 200 -1.03 -17.50 -21.93
CA THR A 200 -1.32 -18.62 -21.02
C THR A 200 -2.78 -18.98 -21.15
N ALA A 201 -3.10 -20.29 -21.15
CA ALA A 201 -4.47 -20.78 -21.25
C ALA A 201 -4.90 -21.49 -19.96
N TYR A 202 -6.16 -21.36 -19.63
CA TYR A 202 -6.80 -21.98 -18.47
C TYR A 202 -8.08 -22.67 -18.90
N LEU A 203 -8.36 -23.87 -18.39
CA LEU A 203 -9.61 -24.54 -18.65
C LEU A 203 -10.76 -23.79 -17.95
N LYS A 204 -11.72 -23.32 -18.72
CA LYS A 204 -12.80 -22.43 -18.21
C LYS A 204 -13.62 -23.05 -17.09
N SER A 205 -13.92 -24.35 -17.18
CA SER A 205 -14.69 -25.09 -16.17
C SER A 205 -14.01 -25.19 -14.81
N SER A 206 -12.68 -25.05 -14.77
CA SER A 206 -11.88 -25.10 -13.53
C SER A 206 -11.42 -23.75 -13.01
N LEU A 207 -11.77 -22.64 -13.70
CA LEU A 207 -11.35 -21.30 -13.30
C LEU A 207 -12.05 -20.83 -12.00
N PRO A 208 -11.29 -20.45 -10.96
CA PRO A 208 -11.86 -19.80 -9.80
C PRO A 208 -12.48 -18.43 -10.16
N VAL A 209 -13.56 -18.07 -9.46
CA VAL A 209 -14.27 -16.81 -9.67
C VAL A 209 -14.17 -15.96 -8.40
N LYS A 210 -13.84 -14.68 -8.56
CA LYS A 210 -13.80 -13.69 -7.48
C LYS A 210 -15.20 -13.26 -7.07
N ALA A 211 -15.31 -12.53 -5.97
CA ALA A 211 -16.59 -12.04 -5.45
C ALA A 211 -17.34 -11.06 -6.41
N ASP A 212 -16.60 -10.38 -7.28
CA ASP A 212 -17.12 -9.49 -8.31
C ASP A 212 -17.55 -10.20 -9.60
N GLY A 213 -17.39 -11.53 -9.67
CA GLY A 213 -17.72 -12.34 -10.83
C GLY A 213 -16.60 -12.46 -11.87
N SER A 214 -15.45 -11.83 -11.69
CA SER A 214 -14.27 -11.97 -12.55
C SER A 214 -13.51 -13.26 -12.25
N TYR A 215 -12.70 -13.75 -13.21
CA TYR A 215 -11.84 -14.91 -13.00
C TYR A 215 -10.63 -14.57 -12.13
N ASP A 216 -10.24 -15.48 -11.24
CA ASP A 216 -9.06 -15.39 -10.37
C ASP A 216 -7.90 -16.18 -10.97
N PHE A 217 -7.17 -15.57 -11.90
CA PHE A 217 -6.04 -16.21 -12.59
C PHE A 217 -4.85 -16.51 -11.65
N ASP A 218 -4.73 -15.78 -10.54
CA ASP A 218 -3.65 -16.00 -9.56
C ASP A 218 -3.79 -17.33 -8.82
N LYS A 219 -5.02 -17.85 -8.71
CA LYS A 219 -5.32 -19.15 -8.08
C LYS A 219 -5.60 -20.26 -9.09
N ALA A 220 -5.60 -19.94 -10.37
CA ALA A 220 -5.89 -20.88 -11.43
C ALA A 220 -4.64 -21.71 -11.80
N THR A 221 -4.87 -22.93 -12.24
CA THR A 221 -3.80 -23.79 -12.77
C THR A 221 -3.75 -23.65 -14.29
N PRO A 222 -2.64 -23.19 -14.88
CA PRO A 222 -2.51 -23.06 -16.32
C PRO A 222 -2.42 -24.43 -16.99
N VAL A 223 -2.93 -24.50 -18.22
CA VAL A 223 -2.86 -25.69 -19.07
C VAL A 223 -1.55 -25.69 -19.84
N VAL A 224 -1.01 -26.89 -20.10
CA VAL A 224 0.13 -27.05 -21.00
C VAL A 224 -0.34 -26.78 -22.44
N ILE A 225 0.19 -25.72 -23.05
CA ILE A 225 -0.16 -25.29 -24.42
C ILE A 225 1.06 -25.16 -25.35
N GLY A 226 2.25 -25.21 -24.78
CA GLY A 226 3.51 -25.13 -25.51
C GLY A 226 4.29 -26.45 -25.54
N GLU A 227 5.34 -26.48 -26.32
CA GLU A 227 6.28 -27.61 -26.44
C GLU A 227 6.97 -27.89 -25.10
N ASN A 228 7.40 -29.15 -24.91
CA ASN A 228 8.15 -29.59 -23.73
C ASN A 228 7.46 -29.34 -22.37
N GLY A 229 6.13 -29.32 -22.36
CA GLY A 229 5.36 -29.09 -21.14
C GLY A 229 5.23 -27.61 -20.74
N ALA A 230 5.51 -26.66 -21.64
CA ALA A 230 5.33 -25.25 -21.38
C ALA A 230 3.84 -24.87 -21.24
N THR A 231 3.54 -24.01 -20.29
CA THR A 231 2.19 -23.47 -20.07
C THR A 231 1.95 -22.17 -20.83
N THR A 232 2.95 -21.70 -21.58
CA THR A 232 2.91 -20.48 -22.40
C THR A 232 3.30 -20.74 -23.83
N ILE A 233 2.77 -19.92 -24.73
CA ILE A 233 3.24 -19.77 -26.10
C ILE A 233 3.62 -18.31 -26.35
N THR A 234 4.60 -18.06 -27.21
CA THR A 234 5.14 -16.73 -27.47
C THR A 234 5.01 -16.39 -28.94
N SER A 235 4.62 -15.15 -29.27
CA SER A 235 4.59 -14.69 -30.65
C SER A 235 6.00 -14.50 -31.21
N ASP A 236 6.21 -14.98 -32.43
CA ASP A 236 7.45 -14.89 -33.18
C ASP A 236 7.62 -13.48 -33.85
N ASP A 237 8.65 -13.33 -34.67
CA ASP A 237 8.94 -12.10 -35.43
C ASP A 237 7.87 -11.74 -36.48
N LYS A 238 6.95 -12.65 -36.76
CA LYS A 238 5.76 -12.43 -37.61
C LYS A 238 4.49 -12.23 -36.76
N GLY A 239 4.63 -12.01 -35.49
CA GLY A 239 3.51 -11.88 -34.56
C GLY A 239 2.73 -13.17 -34.32
N HIS A 240 3.18 -14.31 -34.90
CA HIS A 240 2.45 -15.57 -34.86
C HIS A 240 2.76 -16.37 -33.58
N ALA A 241 1.70 -16.82 -32.91
CA ALA A 241 1.79 -17.78 -31.81
C ALA A 241 0.84 -18.94 -32.09
N VAL A 242 1.30 -20.17 -31.85
CA VAL A 242 0.56 -21.41 -32.04
C VAL A 242 0.74 -22.35 -30.86
N SER A 243 -0.34 -22.96 -30.40
CA SER A 243 -0.29 -23.97 -29.34
C SER A 243 0.04 -25.36 -29.89
N ILE A 244 0.43 -26.27 -29.01
CA ILE A 244 0.30 -27.72 -29.29
C ILE A 244 -1.18 -28.06 -29.37
N ALA A 245 -1.50 -29.29 -29.89
CA ALA A 245 -2.86 -29.80 -29.87
C ALA A 245 -3.34 -29.98 -28.42
N ILE A 246 -4.30 -29.17 -27.98
CA ILE A 246 -4.89 -29.24 -26.64
C ILE A 246 -6.23 -30.00 -26.66
N PRO A 247 -6.63 -30.65 -25.55
CA PRO A 247 -7.82 -31.48 -25.47
C PRO A 247 -9.14 -30.71 -25.67
N TYR A 248 -10.20 -31.46 -25.91
CA TYR A 248 -11.58 -30.97 -25.93
C TYR A 248 -11.89 -30.09 -24.70
N GLY A 249 -12.54 -28.96 -24.93
CA GLY A 249 -12.95 -28.04 -23.87
C GLY A 249 -13.01 -26.57 -24.31
N THR A 250 -13.43 -25.73 -23.38
CA THR A 250 -13.38 -24.28 -23.54
C THR A 250 -12.28 -23.71 -22.66
N TYR A 251 -11.41 -22.92 -23.25
CA TYR A 251 -10.25 -22.32 -22.58
C TYR A 251 -10.36 -20.81 -22.56
N VAL A 252 -9.96 -20.18 -21.46
CA VAL A 252 -9.74 -18.73 -21.37
C VAL A 252 -8.25 -18.49 -21.55
N VAL A 253 -7.90 -17.74 -22.60
CA VAL A 253 -6.52 -17.38 -22.93
C VAL A 253 -6.28 -15.94 -22.50
N VAL A 254 -5.21 -15.73 -21.74
CA VAL A 254 -4.75 -14.42 -21.29
C VAL A 254 -3.38 -14.09 -21.88
N GLU A 255 -3.17 -12.85 -22.19
CA GLU A 255 -1.84 -12.35 -22.51
C GLU A 255 -1.09 -12.15 -21.20
N SER A 256 -0.18 -13.08 -20.88
CA SER A 256 0.59 -13.07 -19.63
C SER A 256 1.82 -12.17 -19.68
N LYS A 257 2.26 -11.80 -20.88
CA LYS A 257 3.28 -10.80 -21.14
C LYS A 257 2.97 -10.05 -22.42
N THR A 258 2.83 -8.76 -22.30
CA THR A 258 2.55 -7.86 -23.43
C THR A 258 3.86 -7.45 -24.10
N PRO A 259 3.91 -7.27 -25.42
CA PRO A 259 5.06 -6.68 -26.11
C PRO A 259 5.41 -5.31 -25.54
N HIS A 260 6.69 -4.97 -25.57
CA HIS A 260 7.17 -3.69 -25.05
C HIS A 260 6.40 -2.52 -25.68
N ASN A 261 5.96 -1.59 -24.81
CA ASN A 261 5.21 -0.40 -25.19
C ASN A 261 3.81 -0.64 -25.77
N MET A 262 3.21 -1.78 -25.53
CA MET A 262 1.84 -2.09 -25.93
C MET A 262 0.92 -2.27 -24.72
N LYS A 263 -0.39 -2.12 -24.93
CA LYS A 263 -1.42 -2.40 -23.92
C LYS A 263 -1.84 -3.87 -23.97
N THR A 264 -1.97 -4.49 -22.81
CA THR A 264 -2.49 -5.86 -22.68
C THR A 264 -3.89 -5.98 -23.25
N ILE A 265 -4.15 -7.03 -24.04
CA ILE A 265 -5.50 -7.32 -24.53
C ILE A 265 -6.36 -7.98 -23.44
N LYS A 266 -7.69 -7.89 -23.61
CA LYS A 266 -8.62 -8.60 -22.74
C LYS A 266 -8.50 -10.11 -22.96
N PRO A 267 -8.71 -10.94 -21.91
CA PRO A 267 -8.81 -12.39 -22.06
C PRO A 267 -9.85 -12.79 -23.11
N PHE A 268 -9.59 -13.84 -23.86
CA PHE A 268 -10.48 -14.35 -24.89
C PHE A 268 -10.69 -15.87 -24.77
N GLU A 269 -11.78 -16.37 -25.33
CA GLU A 269 -12.11 -17.80 -25.26
C GLU A 269 -11.68 -18.54 -26.53
N VAL A 270 -11.15 -19.74 -26.34
CA VAL A 270 -10.85 -20.72 -27.39
C VAL A 270 -11.64 -21.99 -27.07
N LYS A 271 -12.43 -22.49 -28.04
CA LYS A 271 -13.18 -23.73 -27.91
C LYS A 271 -12.58 -24.81 -28.81
N ILE A 272 -12.22 -25.93 -28.23
CA ILE A 272 -11.75 -27.14 -28.94
C ILE A 272 -12.91 -28.11 -28.97
N SER A 273 -13.43 -28.40 -30.17
CA SER A 273 -14.58 -29.32 -30.38
C SER A 273 -14.43 -30.20 -31.62
N GLU A 274 -13.34 -30.03 -32.39
CA GLU A 274 -13.04 -30.80 -33.58
C GLU A 274 -11.66 -31.45 -33.44
N ASN A 275 -11.51 -32.62 -34.03
CA ASN A 275 -10.25 -33.37 -33.96
C ASN A 275 -9.36 -33.10 -35.18
N HIS A 276 -8.43 -32.16 -34.99
CA HIS A 276 -7.42 -31.82 -36.00
C HIS A 276 -6.06 -31.61 -35.33
N PRO A 277 -5.41 -32.67 -34.80
CA PRO A 277 -4.20 -32.50 -33.98
C PRO A 277 -3.02 -31.85 -34.74
N ASP A 278 -2.99 -32.01 -36.07
CA ASP A 278 -1.93 -31.45 -36.94
C ASP A 278 -2.32 -30.17 -37.66
N LYS A 279 -3.52 -29.64 -37.42
CA LYS A 279 -4.03 -28.45 -38.10
C LYS A 279 -4.62 -27.44 -37.11
N PRO A 280 -3.95 -26.30 -36.90
CA PRO A 280 -4.49 -25.25 -36.02
C PRO A 280 -5.85 -24.73 -36.50
N GLN A 281 -6.62 -24.15 -35.55
CA GLN A 281 -7.83 -23.40 -35.87
C GLN A 281 -7.52 -22.21 -36.81
N THR A 282 -8.54 -21.64 -37.40
CA THR A 282 -8.41 -20.42 -38.20
C THR A 282 -7.73 -19.30 -37.39
N TRP A 283 -6.91 -18.52 -38.07
CA TRP A 283 -6.22 -17.38 -37.49
C TRP A 283 -7.16 -16.43 -36.74
N ARG A 284 -6.71 -16.00 -35.55
CA ARG A 284 -7.29 -14.87 -34.84
C ARG A 284 -6.27 -13.74 -34.85
N VAL A 285 -6.69 -12.54 -35.24
CA VAL A 285 -5.84 -11.35 -35.23
C VAL A 285 -6.18 -10.52 -34.02
N PHE A 286 -5.18 -10.22 -33.20
CA PHE A 286 -5.32 -9.36 -32.04
C PHE A 286 -4.51 -8.08 -32.24
N LEU A 287 -5.23 -6.96 -32.20
CA LEU A 287 -4.66 -5.62 -32.31
C LEU A 287 -4.24 -5.11 -30.95
N ASP A 288 -2.97 -4.79 -30.79
CA ASP A 288 -2.47 -4.07 -29.63
C ASP A 288 -2.45 -2.57 -29.90
N ARG A 289 -2.90 -1.85 -28.89
CA ARG A 289 -2.78 -0.39 -28.88
C ARG A 289 -1.46 -0.02 -28.27
N GLU A 290 -0.86 1.07 -28.77
CA GLU A 290 0.30 1.67 -28.14
C GLU A 290 0.00 1.96 -26.67
N PHE A 291 1.00 1.73 -25.82
CA PHE A 291 0.89 2.07 -24.42
C PHE A 291 0.68 3.59 -24.29
N THR A 292 -0.25 3.96 -23.47
CA THR A 292 -0.49 5.34 -23.07
C THR A 292 -0.80 5.35 -21.59
N ALA A 293 -0.35 6.38 -20.89
CA ALA A 293 -0.63 6.50 -19.47
C ALA A 293 -1.14 7.91 -19.13
N LYS A 294 -2.13 8.02 -18.26
CA LYS A 294 -2.44 9.28 -17.59
C LYS A 294 -1.34 9.60 -16.59
N LEU A 295 -1.04 10.87 -16.45
CA LEU A 295 -0.15 11.36 -15.42
C LEU A 295 -1.00 11.86 -14.25
N ARG A 296 -0.69 11.37 -13.05
CA ARG A 296 -1.19 11.87 -11.78
C ARG A 296 -0.06 12.56 -11.03
N VAL A 297 -0.25 13.80 -10.62
CA VAL A 297 0.69 14.53 -9.77
C VAL A 297 0.06 14.75 -8.41
N ILE A 298 0.70 14.22 -7.36
CA ILE A 298 0.28 14.40 -5.97
C ILE A 298 1.15 15.46 -5.33
N LYS A 299 0.53 16.53 -4.84
CA LYS A 299 1.23 17.61 -4.15
C LYS A 299 1.55 17.22 -2.72
N LYS A 300 2.81 17.33 -2.33
CA LYS A 300 3.30 17.00 -0.99
C LYS A 300 3.89 18.22 -0.28
N ASP A 301 3.69 18.29 1.01
CA ASP A 301 4.40 19.20 1.90
C ASP A 301 5.80 18.65 2.20
N SER A 302 6.84 19.44 2.00
CA SER A 302 8.24 19.00 2.19
C SER A 302 8.61 18.72 3.65
N ASP A 303 7.87 19.30 4.61
CA ASP A 303 8.14 19.15 6.03
C ASP A 303 7.35 18.00 6.65
N THR A 304 6.03 17.97 6.43
CA THR A 304 5.14 16.95 6.98
C THR A 304 5.12 15.66 6.17
N LYS A 305 5.51 15.70 4.88
CA LYS A 305 5.41 14.61 3.90
C LYS A 305 3.95 14.22 3.56
N GLN A 306 2.99 14.96 4.06
CA GLN A 306 1.58 14.74 3.80
C GLN A 306 1.17 15.35 2.46
N THR A 307 0.03 14.91 1.94
CA THR A 307 -0.57 15.53 0.75
C THR A 307 -1.06 16.93 1.09
N VAL A 308 -0.84 17.88 0.19
CA VAL A 308 -1.28 19.26 0.37
C VAL A 308 -2.73 19.40 -0.11
N LEU A 309 -3.69 19.49 0.81
CA LEU A 309 -5.12 19.63 0.52
C LEU A 309 -5.50 21.10 0.26
N VAL A 310 -4.62 21.81 -0.44
CA VAL A 310 -4.84 23.20 -0.88
C VAL A 310 -4.76 23.19 -2.41
N PRO A 311 -5.86 23.49 -3.12
CA PRO A 311 -5.91 23.39 -4.57
C PRO A 311 -5.12 24.49 -5.29
N ASN A 312 -5.08 24.39 -6.61
CA ASN A 312 -4.53 25.37 -7.54
C ASN A 312 -3.01 25.45 -7.61
N ALA A 313 -2.28 24.39 -7.25
CA ALA A 313 -0.91 24.27 -7.75
C ALA A 313 -0.96 24.11 -9.28
N GLU A 314 -0.28 24.98 -10.02
CA GLU A 314 -0.28 24.99 -11.49
C GLU A 314 0.94 24.26 -12.03
N PHE A 315 0.69 23.31 -12.94
CA PHE A 315 1.72 22.54 -13.62
C PHE A 315 1.64 22.67 -15.14
N LYS A 316 2.81 22.61 -15.77
CA LYS A 316 2.97 22.41 -17.21
C LYS A 316 3.75 21.13 -17.46
N ILE A 317 3.37 20.43 -18.51
CA ILE A 317 4.03 19.20 -18.94
C ILE A 317 4.75 19.48 -20.25
N PHE A 318 6.06 19.27 -20.28
CA PHE A 318 6.89 19.48 -21.45
C PHE A 318 7.27 18.14 -22.08
N ASN A 319 6.93 17.91 -23.32
CA ASN A 319 7.38 16.75 -24.08
C ASN A 319 8.82 16.99 -24.54
N ILE A 320 9.76 16.26 -23.96
CA ILE A 320 11.20 16.43 -24.24
C ILE A 320 11.54 15.99 -25.66
N ASP A 321 10.95 14.90 -26.11
CA ASP A 321 11.26 14.32 -27.44
C ASP A 321 10.77 15.20 -28.57
N LYS A 322 9.64 15.89 -28.39
CA LYS A 322 9.05 16.81 -29.36
C LYS A 322 9.45 18.27 -29.17
N ASN A 323 10.10 18.59 -28.06
CA ASN A 323 10.48 19.94 -27.66
C ASN A 323 9.29 20.92 -27.63
N GLU A 324 8.15 20.51 -27.07
CA GLU A 324 6.92 21.30 -26.97
C GLU A 324 6.15 21.03 -25.69
N TYR A 325 5.36 22.02 -25.25
CA TYR A 325 4.44 21.80 -24.14
C TYR A 325 3.21 20.98 -24.57
N VAL A 326 2.81 20.05 -23.70
CA VAL A 326 1.62 19.24 -23.90
C VAL A 326 0.37 20.11 -23.85
N LYS A 327 -0.51 19.91 -24.84
CA LYS A 327 -1.84 20.49 -24.91
C LYS A 327 -2.86 19.38 -24.90
N GLN A 328 -3.87 19.51 -24.05
CA GLN A 328 -4.95 18.53 -23.95
C GLN A 328 -6.31 19.23 -24.06
N TYR A 329 -7.34 18.46 -24.33
CA TYR A 329 -8.67 19.00 -24.57
C TYR A 329 -9.71 18.29 -23.72
N THR A 330 -10.62 19.07 -23.13
CA THR A 330 -11.90 18.54 -22.62
C THR A 330 -13.00 18.94 -23.58
N THR A 331 -13.98 18.06 -23.78
CA THR A 331 -15.02 18.24 -24.80
C THR A 331 -16.39 18.59 -24.21
N TYR A 332 -16.59 18.41 -22.92
CA TYR A 332 -17.86 18.69 -22.24
C TYR A 332 -17.67 19.73 -21.12
N PRO A 333 -18.55 20.70 -20.94
CA PRO A 333 -19.73 21.04 -21.77
C PRO A 333 -19.38 21.69 -23.10
N SER A 334 -18.15 22.12 -23.30
CA SER A 334 -17.61 22.68 -24.53
C SER A 334 -16.15 22.28 -24.68
N LYS A 335 -15.64 22.34 -25.92
CA LYS A 335 -14.21 22.04 -26.16
C LYS A 335 -13.36 23.14 -25.53
N VAL A 336 -12.50 22.76 -24.58
CA VAL A 336 -11.54 23.62 -23.90
C VAL A 336 -10.13 23.07 -24.11
N GLU A 337 -9.20 23.93 -24.53
CA GLU A 337 -7.76 23.61 -24.60
C GLU A 337 -7.12 23.89 -23.24
N HIS A 338 -6.41 22.90 -22.70
CA HIS A 338 -5.63 23.00 -21.48
C HIS A 338 -4.14 23.01 -21.82
N THR A 339 -3.45 24.08 -21.42
CA THR A 339 -1.99 24.23 -21.52
C THR A 339 -1.31 24.24 -20.16
N SER A 340 -2.11 24.31 -19.09
CA SER A 340 -1.73 24.17 -17.70
C SER A 340 -2.74 23.29 -17.00
N PHE A 341 -2.29 22.62 -15.95
CA PHE A 341 -3.06 21.64 -15.17
C PHE A 341 -2.96 21.99 -13.69
N PHE A 342 -4.05 21.85 -12.94
CA PHE A 342 -4.17 22.35 -11.58
C PHE A 342 -4.52 21.19 -10.64
N THR A 343 -3.96 21.22 -9.43
CA THR A 343 -4.39 20.32 -8.35
C THR A 343 -5.76 20.74 -7.83
N ASP A 344 -6.53 19.75 -7.40
CA ASP A 344 -7.85 19.91 -6.79
C ASP A 344 -7.78 19.99 -5.24
N GLU A 345 -8.93 19.86 -4.58
CA GLU A 345 -9.06 19.89 -3.11
C GLU A 345 -8.48 18.65 -2.43
N ASP A 346 -8.29 17.55 -3.15
CA ASP A 346 -7.64 16.33 -2.67
C ASP A 346 -6.11 16.39 -2.80
N GLY A 347 -5.60 17.48 -3.39
CA GLY A 347 -4.17 17.76 -3.51
C GLY A 347 -3.49 17.00 -4.63
N ASP A 348 -4.26 16.50 -5.61
CA ASP A 348 -3.71 15.88 -6.80
C ASP A 348 -4.32 16.49 -8.08
N LEU A 349 -3.68 16.17 -9.18
CA LEU A 349 -4.22 16.37 -10.53
C LEU A 349 -4.06 15.08 -11.33
N ILE A 350 -5.03 14.79 -12.18
CA ILE A 350 -4.92 13.76 -13.19
C ILE A 350 -5.13 14.41 -14.55
N LEU A 351 -4.23 14.15 -15.51
CA LEU A 351 -4.37 14.69 -16.85
C LEU A 351 -5.67 14.20 -17.51
N PRO A 352 -6.42 15.08 -18.21
CA PRO A 352 -7.65 14.70 -18.93
C PRO A 352 -7.45 13.58 -19.94
N GLU A 353 -6.34 13.64 -20.71
CA GLU A 353 -6.00 12.66 -21.73
C GLU A 353 -4.70 11.94 -21.36
N ALA A 354 -4.58 10.68 -21.77
CA ALA A 354 -3.36 9.91 -21.58
C ALA A 354 -2.23 10.45 -22.46
N LEU A 355 -1.02 10.46 -21.91
CA LEU A 355 0.21 10.77 -22.62
C LEU A 355 0.62 9.58 -23.49
N LYS A 356 1.16 9.85 -24.65
CA LYS A 356 1.79 8.85 -25.52
C LYS A 356 3.18 8.47 -25.00
N ILE A 357 3.72 7.38 -25.52
CA ILE A 357 5.11 6.97 -25.27
C ILE A 357 6.05 8.14 -25.52
N GLY A 358 7.01 8.33 -24.63
CA GLY A 358 8.00 9.40 -24.72
C GLY A 358 8.49 9.89 -23.36
N ASN A 359 9.41 10.85 -23.41
CA ASN A 359 10.00 11.46 -22.23
C ASN A 359 9.34 12.81 -21.96
N TYR A 360 8.96 13.02 -20.71
CA TYR A 360 8.26 14.24 -20.29
C TYR A 360 8.93 14.85 -19.07
N ARG A 361 8.80 16.18 -18.97
CA ARG A 361 9.22 16.97 -17.83
C ARG A 361 8.02 17.67 -17.21
N ILE A 362 7.86 17.50 -15.91
CA ILE A 362 6.82 18.14 -15.12
C ILE A 362 7.41 19.38 -14.49
N GLU A 363 6.82 20.54 -14.75
CA GLU A 363 7.24 21.84 -14.25
C GLU A 363 6.11 22.46 -13.44
N GLU A 364 6.42 22.91 -12.22
CA GLU A 364 5.49 23.74 -11.45
C GLU A 364 5.60 25.19 -11.90
N VAL A 365 4.47 25.83 -12.14
CA VAL A 365 4.37 27.24 -12.56
C VAL A 365 4.02 28.13 -11.39
N SER A 366 3.10 27.66 -10.53
CA SER A 366 2.73 28.32 -9.28
C SER A 366 2.42 27.29 -8.20
N ALA A 367 2.85 27.60 -6.97
CA ALA A 367 2.57 26.77 -5.81
C ALA A 367 1.17 27.08 -5.23
N PRO A 368 0.56 26.15 -4.47
CA PRO A 368 -0.68 26.43 -3.77
C PRO A 368 -0.48 27.45 -2.67
N PHE A 369 -1.57 28.09 -2.24
CA PHE A 369 -1.53 29.11 -1.18
C PHE A 369 -0.80 28.60 0.08
N GLY A 370 0.15 29.40 0.56
CA GLY A 370 0.97 29.08 1.73
C GLY A 370 2.30 28.40 1.41
N TYR A 371 2.54 28.06 0.16
CA TYR A 371 3.75 27.36 -0.30
C TYR A 371 4.61 28.19 -1.23
N VAL A 372 5.84 27.74 -1.40
CA VAL A 372 6.82 28.36 -2.29
C VAL A 372 7.02 27.44 -3.49
N VAL A 373 6.97 27.99 -4.69
CA VAL A 373 7.15 27.24 -5.93
C VAL A 373 8.50 26.51 -5.93
N ASN A 374 8.45 25.24 -6.32
CA ASN A 374 9.66 24.44 -6.48
C ASN A 374 10.11 24.53 -7.94
N ASP A 375 11.24 25.17 -8.19
CA ASP A 375 11.84 25.36 -9.51
C ASP A 375 12.52 24.10 -10.09
N LYS A 376 12.57 23.02 -9.32
CA LYS A 376 13.09 21.73 -9.76
C LYS A 376 12.00 20.97 -10.51
N TYR A 377 12.26 20.59 -11.72
CA TYR A 377 11.35 19.75 -12.50
C TYR A 377 11.64 18.27 -12.32
N ILE A 378 10.61 17.45 -12.55
CA ILE A 378 10.68 15.99 -12.52
C ILE A 378 10.59 15.46 -13.94
N ASN A 379 11.54 14.60 -14.34
CA ASN A 379 11.48 13.89 -15.61
C ASN A 379 10.85 12.52 -15.41
N ILE A 380 9.97 12.13 -16.31
CA ILE A 380 9.34 10.81 -16.37
C ILE A 380 9.44 10.26 -17.78
N SER A 381 9.42 8.94 -17.91
CA SER A 381 9.19 8.24 -19.15
C SER A 381 7.79 7.63 -19.14
N VAL A 382 7.07 7.71 -20.24
CA VAL A 382 5.82 7.00 -20.47
C VAL A 382 6.15 5.81 -21.35
N ASP A 383 6.30 4.65 -20.73
CA ASP A 383 6.58 3.36 -21.36
C ASP A 383 6.12 2.24 -20.41
N THR A 384 6.19 1.00 -20.85
CA THR A 384 5.78 -0.16 -20.06
C THR A 384 6.81 -0.58 -18.99
N ASP A 385 8.01 -0.01 -18.99
CA ASP A 385 9.04 -0.24 -17.97
C ASP A 385 8.86 0.71 -16.77
N THR A 386 8.17 1.82 -16.96
CA THR A 386 7.82 2.75 -15.89
C THR A 386 6.70 2.18 -15.03
N ALA A 387 6.85 2.23 -13.71
CA ALA A 387 5.83 1.77 -12.77
C ALA A 387 4.53 2.57 -12.94
N PHE A 388 3.40 1.87 -13.06
CA PHE A 388 2.08 2.46 -13.17
C PHE A 388 1.03 1.66 -12.39
N GLU A 389 -0.05 2.32 -12.04
CA GLU A 389 -1.27 1.70 -11.54
C GLU A 389 -2.29 1.58 -12.66
N THR A 390 -3.21 0.63 -12.54
CA THR A 390 -4.32 0.49 -13.50
C THR A 390 -5.59 1.03 -12.86
N ASP A 391 -6.23 1.97 -13.54
CA ASP A 391 -7.55 2.48 -13.16
C ASP A 391 -8.60 1.35 -13.21
N GLY A 392 -9.28 1.09 -12.10
CA GLY A 392 -10.24 -0.01 -11.98
C GLY A 392 -11.48 0.12 -12.90
N ASP A 393 -11.85 1.34 -13.25
CA ASP A 393 -13.04 1.61 -14.05
C ASP A 393 -12.73 1.67 -15.56
N THR A 394 -11.65 2.33 -15.94
CA THR A 394 -11.29 2.56 -17.35
C THR A 394 -10.22 1.61 -17.89
N ASN A 395 -9.51 0.93 -17.00
CA ASN A 395 -8.34 0.12 -17.32
C ASN A 395 -7.18 0.93 -17.96
N ASP A 396 -7.16 2.25 -17.75
CA ASP A 396 -6.06 3.10 -18.16
C ASP A 396 -4.86 2.96 -17.23
N ALA A 397 -3.65 3.02 -17.76
CA ALA A 397 -2.45 3.13 -16.94
C ALA A 397 -2.34 4.55 -16.35
N ILE A 398 -1.96 4.64 -15.08
CA ILE A 398 -1.74 5.90 -14.36
C ILE A 398 -0.32 5.90 -13.79
N ILE A 399 0.52 6.82 -14.27
CA ILE A 399 1.84 7.07 -13.69
C ILE A 399 1.67 8.15 -12.64
N THR A 400 2.00 7.83 -11.38
CA THR A 400 1.88 8.75 -10.26
C THR A 400 3.23 9.35 -9.90
N VAL A 401 3.27 10.67 -9.72
CA VAL A 401 4.45 11.44 -9.33
C VAL A 401 4.12 12.27 -8.09
N GLU A 402 5.00 12.25 -7.10
CA GLU A 402 4.92 13.13 -5.94
C GLU A 402 5.77 14.38 -6.16
N TYR A 403 5.18 15.56 -5.99
CA TYR A 403 5.83 16.85 -6.15
C TYR A 403 5.76 17.64 -4.85
N SER A 404 6.93 17.96 -4.24
CA SER A 404 6.98 18.51 -2.88
C SER A 404 7.37 19.97 -2.89
N ASP A 405 6.62 20.78 -2.13
CA ASP A 405 6.94 22.18 -1.85
C ASP A 405 7.24 22.42 -0.38
N ALA A 406 8.02 23.47 -0.14
CA ALA A 406 8.23 23.98 1.20
C ALA A 406 7.16 25.04 1.55
N PRO A 407 6.59 25.00 2.76
CA PRO A 407 5.70 26.06 3.20
C PRO A 407 6.49 27.38 3.36
N ALA A 408 5.86 28.52 3.07
CA ALA A 408 6.40 29.82 3.39
C ALA A 408 6.45 30.00 4.91
N VAL A 409 7.53 30.62 5.42
CA VAL A 409 7.76 30.73 6.85
C VAL A 409 8.05 32.18 7.28
N GLY A 410 7.87 32.49 8.56
CA GLY A 410 8.24 33.75 9.19
C GLY A 410 9.65 33.71 9.79
N GLU A 411 10.32 34.86 9.76
CA GLU A 411 11.54 35.14 10.51
C GLU A 411 11.28 36.40 11.38
N LEU A 412 11.25 36.20 12.69
CA LEU A 412 11.06 37.29 13.67
C LEU A 412 12.41 37.72 14.22
N THR A 413 12.72 39.02 14.09
CA THR A 413 13.84 39.65 14.82
C THR A 413 13.31 40.51 15.96
N VAL A 414 13.74 40.22 17.17
CA VAL A 414 13.50 41.09 18.35
C VAL A 414 14.74 41.93 18.58
N GLU A 415 14.55 43.25 18.65
CA GLU A 415 15.59 44.19 19.00
C GLU A 415 15.33 44.74 20.41
N LYS A 416 16.35 44.74 21.26
CA LYS A 416 16.30 45.26 22.61
C LYS A 416 17.15 46.51 22.73
N LYS A 417 16.53 47.58 23.19
CA LYS A 417 17.16 48.90 23.38
C LYS A 417 16.98 49.42 24.80
N GLY A 418 17.77 50.41 25.16
CA GLY A 418 17.66 51.15 26.42
C GLY A 418 18.78 52.18 26.56
N GLU A 419 18.74 52.93 27.64
CA GLU A 419 19.76 53.93 27.93
C GLU A 419 21.09 53.28 28.31
N VAL A 420 22.13 53.48 27.52
CA VAL A 420 23.50 53.07 27.84
C VAL A 420 24.38 54.29 28.14
N LEU A 421 25.33 54.13 29.04
CA LEU A 421 26.26 55.24 29.40
C LEU A 421 27.15 55.61 28.21
N ASP A 422 27.01 56.81 27.72
CA ASP A 422 27.78 57.37 26.60
C ASP A 422 29.00 58.15 27.02
N GLY A 423 28.83 59.06 27.96
CA GLY A 423 29.91 59.98 28.35
C GLY A 423 29.67 60.71 29.66
N PHE A 424 30.48 61.71 29.86
CA PHE A 424 30.41 62.55 31.01
C PHE A 424 30.65 64.03 30.59
N LYS A 425 29.76 64.94 31.01
CA LYS A 425 29.92 66.37 30.81
C LYS A 425 30.65 67.01 32.00
N GLY A 426 31.39 68.08 31.77
CA GLY A 426 32.17 68.77 32.79
C GLY A 426 33.58 68.17 32.94
N GLY A 427 34.60 68.94 32.58
CA GLY A 427 36.01 68.54 32.76
C GLY A 427 36.38 68.46 34.23
N LEU A 428 37.64 68.04 34.54
CA LEU A 428 38.18 67.92 35.90
C LEU A 428 38.10 69.18 36.70
N LEU A 429 38.15 70.36 36.03
CA LEU A 429 38.08 71.69 36.64
C LEU A 429 36.67 72.29 36.68
N ALA A 430 35.67 71.60 36.11
CA ALA A 430 34.29 72.08 36.12
C ALA A 430 33.71 72.08 37.56
N SER A 431 32.75 72.96 37.84
CA SER A 431 32.00 72.89 39.08
C SER A 431 31.18 71.61 39.19
N SER A 432 30.85 71.19 40.40
CA SER A 432 30.08 70.00 40.61
C SER A 432 28.68 70.10 39.94
N TYR A 433 28.15 71.25 39.70
CA TYR A 433 26.89 71.48 38.97
C TYR A 433 26.97 71.13 37.48
N GLU A 434 28.16 71.30 36.88
CA GLU A 434 28.38 71.07 35.46
C GLU A 434 28.75 69.64 35.14
N LYS A 435 28.96 68.80 36.15
CA LYS A 435 29.31 67.38 36.02
C LYS A 435 28.06 66.51 35.92
N GLU A 436 27.81 65.89 34.76
CA GLU A 436 26.65 65.06 34.51
C GLU A 436 27.05 63.84 33.69
N PHE A 437 26.48 62.67 34.02
CA PHE A 437 26.52 61.48 33.17
C PHE A 437 25.59 61.63 32.00
N VAL A 438 26.03 61.24 30.80
CA VAL A 438 25.28 61.34 29.56
C VAL A 438 24.95 59.93 29.07
N TYR A 439 23.70 59.77 28.81
CA TYR A 439 23.16 58.45 28.27
C TYR A 439 22.66 58.65 26.86
N LYS A 440 22.73 57.58 26.05
CA LYS A 440 22.13 57.50 24.72
C LYS A 440 21.35 56.21 24.60
N GLU A 441 20.45 56.13 23.64
CA GLU A 441 19.83 54.84 23.27
C GLU A 441 20.89 53.91 22.68
N GLY A 442 20.93 52.69 23.16
CA GLY A 442 21.84 51.65 22.72
C GLY A 442 21.23 50.27 22.74
N SER A 443 21.91 49.32 22.09
CA SER A 443 21.52 47.91 22.05
C SER A 443 21.82 47.20 23.37
N LEU A 444 20.91 46.36 23.83
CA LEU A 444 21.02 45.65 25.09
C LEU A 444 21.10 44.14 24.89
N ALA A 445 22.20 43.56 25.39
CA ALA A 445 22.40 42.11 25.39
C ALA A 445 21.78 41.44 26.63
N GLY A 446 21.36 40.17 26.49
CA GLY A 446 20.96 39.33 27.62
C GLY A 446 19.47 39.41 27.99
N ALA A 447 18.67 40.22 27.30
CA ALA A 447 17.22 40.17 27.46
C ALA A 447 16.65 38.84 26.98
N LYS A 448 15.73 38.25 27.75
CA LYS A 448 15.05 37.00 27.35
C LYS A 448 13.59 37.26 27.01
N PHE A 449 13.20 36.74 25.86
CA PHE A 449 11.84 36.82 25.35
C PHE A 449 11.24 35.44 25.17
N LYS A 450 9.96 35.30 25.43
CA LYS A 450 9.14 34.16 25.07
C LYS A 450 8.21 34.56 23.94
N VAL A 451 8.19 33.70 22.89
CA VAL A 451 7.28 33.84 21.75
C VAL A 451 6.19 32.81 21.91
N TYR A 452 4.95 33.24 21.93
CA TYR A 452 3.77 32.40 22.05
C TYR A 452 2.89 32.50 20.82
N ALA A 453 2.18 31.43 20.47
CA ALA A 453 1.10 31.50 19.50
C ALA A 453 -0.04 32.40 20.02
N ALA A 454 -0.41 33.43 19.26
CA ALA A 454 -1.51 34.33 19.65
C ALA A 454 -2.89 33.84 19.19
N GLU A 455 -2.90 32.87 18.28
CA GLU A 455 -4.06 32.15 17.76
C GLU A 455 -3.69 30.68 17.53
N ASP A 456 -4.65 29.86 17.13
CA ASP A 456 -4.38 28.49 16.65
C ASP A 456 -3.66 28.56 15.30
N ILE A 457 -2.48 27.98 15.21
CA ILE A 457 -1.65 27.98 14.00
C ILE A 457 -1.68 26.60 13.39
N TYR A 458 -2.23 26.49 12.20
CA TYR A 458 -2.47 25.22 11.50
C TYR A 458 -1.33 24.87 10.56
N THR A 459 -1.22 23.55 10.22
CA THR A 459 -0.33 23.08 9.18
C THR A 459 -0.71 23.68 7.83
N ALA A 460 0.28 23.97 7.00
CA ALA A 460 0.04 24.60 5.69
C ALA A 460 -0.68 23.64 4.72
N ASP A 461 -0.49 22.35 4.88
CA ASP A 461 -1.06 21.27 4.05
C ASP A 461 -2.58 21.10 4.19
N ASN A 462 -3.21 21.82 5.10
CA ASN A 462 -4.64 21.75 5.41
C ASN A 462 -5.14 20.35 5.81
N GLN A 463 -4.25 19.49 6.29
CA GLN A 463 -4.57 18.14 6.74
C GLN A 463 -5.51 18.16 7.97
N LYS A 464 -6.28 17.08 8.10
CA LYS A 464 -7.23 16.88 9.19
C LYS A 464 -6.89 15.63 9.99
N ASP A 465 -7.21 15.67 11.27
CA ASP A 465 -7.13 14.52 12.16
C ASP A 465 -8.28 13.53 11.93
N ALA A 466 -8.30 12.44 12.68
CA ALA A 466 -9.35 11.41 12.59
C ALA A 466 -10.77 11.93 12.93
N ASP A 467 -10.86 13.04 13.66
CA ASP A 467 -12.12 13.68 14.05
C ASP A 467 -12.57 14.76 13.05
N GLY A 468 -11.77 14.99 11.99
CA GLY A 468 -12.04 15.97 10.94
C GLY A 468 -11.58 17.39 11.25
N ASN A 469 -10.85 17.62 12.35
CA ASN A 469 -10.30 18.92 12.69
C ASN A 469 -8.98 19.16 11.96
N ARG A 470 -8.71 20.41 11.55
CA ARG A 470 -7.41 20.79 10.98
C ARG A 470 -6.28 20.54 11.97
N ILE A 471 -5.19 19.97 11.50
CA ILE A 471 -3.99 19.72 12.29
C ILE A 471 -3.30 21.04 12.59
N LYS A 472 -2.84 21.21 13.83
CA LYS A 472 -2.18 22.43 14.30
C LYS A 472 -0.69 22.20 14.50
N TYR A 473 0.11 23.18 14.15
CA TYR A 473 1.48 23.31 14.67
C TYR A 473 1.46 23.75 16.14
N TYR A 474 0.60 24.76 16.46
CA TYR A 474 0.48 25.31 17.80
C TYR A 474 -0.97 25.67 18.12
N SER A 475 -1.39 25.40 19.33
CA SER A 475 -2.62 25.94 19.89
C SER A 475 -2.39 27.33 20.46
N LYS A 476 -3.43 28.15 20.47
CA LYS A 476 -3.37 29.50 21.08
C LYS A 476 -2.83 29.42 22.51
N GLY A 477 -1.77 30.16 22.78
CA GLY A 477 -1.10 30.22 24.08
C GLY A 477 0.12 29.32 24.22
N ASP A 478 0.37 28.40 23.28
CA ASP A 478 1.55 27.54 23.31
C ASP A 478 2.85 28.34 23.21
N LEU A 479 3.85 27.92 23.96
CA LEU A 479 5.21 28.46 23.86
C LEU A 479 5.87 27.92 22.59
N VAL A 480 6.19 28.80 21.65
CA VAL A 480 6.83 28.46 20.39
C VAL A 480 8.35 28.42 20.53
N THR A 481 8.93 29.48 21.13
CA THR A 481 10.39 29.56 21.34
C THR A 481 10.76 30.58 22.40
N THR A 482 12.00 30.50 22.84
CA THR A 482 12.61 31.51 23.74
C THR A 482 13.83 32.12 23.05
N LEU A 483 13.94 33.44 23.10
CA LEU A 483 15.01 34.22 22.49
C LEU A 483 15.83 34.92 23.55
N THR A 484 17.14 35.05 23.32
CA THR A 484 18.03 35.85 24.17
C THR A 484 18.84 36.79 23.27
N THR A 485 18.81 38.11 23.57
CA THR A 485 19.50 39.09 22.76
C THR A 485 21.03 38.99 22.88
N GLY A 486 21.68 39.07 21.73
CA GLY A 486 23.14 39.12 21.62
C GLY A 486 23.72 40.49 21.92
N LYS A 487 25.03 40.67 21.71
CA LYS A 487 25.77 41.93 21.92
C LYS A 487 25.25 43.08 21.05
N ASP A 488 24.65 42.77 19.92
CA ASP A 488 23.99 43.71 19.00
C ASP A 488 22.57 44.07 19.42
N GLY A 489 22.11 43.52 20.55
CA GLY A 489 20.75 43.71 21.07
C GLY A 489 19.70 42.93 20.30
N LYS A 490 20.07 41.99 19.41
CA LYS A 490 19.12 41.26 18.56
C LYS A 490 19.04 39.79 18.92
N ALA A 491 17.85 39.24 18.69
CA ALA A 491 17.60 37.82 18.71
C ALA A 491 16.60 37.46 17.61
N THR A 492 16.81 36.32 16.90
CA THR A 492 15.99 35.96 15.75
C THR A 492 15.42 34.54 15.92
N ALA A 493 14.12 34.42 15.73
CA ALA A 493 13.42 33.14 15.54
C ALA A 493 13.20 32.92 14.05
N LYS A 494 13.56 31.74 13.56
CA LYS A 494 13.42 31.33 12.14
C LYS A 494 12.42 30.20 11.98
N ASN A 495 11.94 30.04 10.75
CA ASN A 495 11.05 28.94 10.36
C ASN A 495 9.76 28.91 11.20
N LEU A 496 9.23 30.07 11.53
CA LEU A 496 7.95 30.21 12.19
C LEU A 496 6.84 29.94 11.16
N PRO A 497 5.89 29.00 11.41
CA PRO A 497 4.71 28.89 10.58
C PRO A 497 3.96 30.20 10.43
N LEU A 498 3.24 30.38 9.32
CA LEU A 498 2.42 31.57 9.12
C LEU A 498 1.32 31.65 10.19
N GLY A 499 1.06 32.85 10.70
CA GLY A 499 0.08 33.08 11.76
C GLY A 499 0.47 34.22 12.67
N GLN A 500 -0.30 34.44 13.73
CA GLN A 500 -0.10 35.51 14.68
C GLN A 500 0.61 35.02 15.95
N TYR A 501 1.62 35.79 16.36
CA TYR A 501 2.42 35.53 17.56
C TYR A 501 2.36 36.72 18.52
N ARG A 502 2.53 36.45 19.82
CA ARG A 502 2.80 37.47 20.83
C ARG A 502 4.16 37.23 21.46
N VAL A 503 4.88 38.29 21.67
CA VAL A 503 6.23 38.31 22.22
C VAL A 503 6.22 39.05 23.55
N VAL A 504 6.76 38.42 24.58
CA VAL A 504 6.79 38.92 25.94
C VAL A 504 8.22 38.87 26.46
N GLU A 505 8.71 39.95 27.00
CA GLU A 505 9.95 39.94 27.76
C GLU A 505 9.73 39.25 29.10
N VAL A 506 10.60 38.33 29.48
CA VAL A 506 10.52 37.56 30.73
C VAL A 506 11.72 37.80 31.64
N GLU A 507 12.82 38.33 31.09
CA GLU A 507 14.01 38.68 31.84
C GLU A 507 14.66 39.89 31.19
N ALA A 508 14.73 41.00 31.93
CA ALA A 508 15.42 42.20 31.49
C ALA A 508 16.95 42.03 31.54
N PRO A 509 17.72 42.78 30.73
CA PRO A 509 19.16 42.85 30.85
C PRO A 509 19.61 43.32 32.23
N TYR A 510 20.81 42.92 32.66
CA TYR A 510 21.37 43.39 33.93
C TYR A 510 21.42 44.93 34.01
N GLY A 511 20.85 45.50 35.06
CA GLY A 511 20.78 46.94 35.27
C GLY A 511 19.53 47.61 34.71
N TYR A 512 18.60 46.83 34.14
CA TYR A 512 17.36 47.38 33.56
C TYR A 512 16.12 46.84 34.27
N VAL A 513 15.02 47.53 34.06
CA VAL A 513 13.69 47.21 34.61
C VAL A 513 12.89 46.50 33.56
N LEU A 514 12.26 45.39 33.91
CA LEU A 514 11.45 44.61 32.99
C LEU A 514 10.29 45.44 32.42
N ASN A 515 10.16 45.43 31.10
CA ASN A 515 9.00 45.99 30.42
C ASN A 515 7.93 44.87 30.23
N PRO A 516 6.82 44.92 30.97
CA PRO A 516 5.81 43.88 30.93
C PRO A 516 4.91 43.95 29.68
N ASN A 517 5.09 44.93 28.79
CA ASN A 517 4.25 45.11 27.61
C ASN A 517 4.56 44.03 26.58
N GLU A 518 3.53 43.29 26.19
CA GLU A 518 3.62 42.34 25.07
C GLU A 518 3.45 43.06 23.73
N GLN A 519 4.09 42.51 22.69
CA GLN A 519 3.87 42.94 21.32
C GLN A 519 3.41 41.79 20.47
N LYS A 520 2.65 42.05 19.41
CA LYS A 520 2.15 41.07 18.47
C LYS A 520 2.79 41.28 17.11
N VAL A 521 3.00 40.16 16.43
CA VAL A 521 3.49 40.09 15.04
C VAL A 521 2.66 39.09 14.28
N THR A 522 2.40 39.34 13.00
CA THR A 522 1.64 38.46 12.13
C THR A 522 2.45 38.18 10.87
N PHE A 523 2.64 36.88 10.56
CA PHE A 523 3.21 36.48 9.30
C PHE A 523 2.08 36.04 8.40
N THR A 524 1.87 36.74 7.29
CA THR A 524 0.86 36.46 6.27
C THR A 524 1.55 36.05 4.99
N TYR A 525 0.95 35.09 4.27
CA TYR A 525 1.43 34.68 2.95
C TYR A 525 1.48 35.87 2.00
N VAL A 526 2.56 36.02 1.28
CA VAL A 526 2.78 37.13 0.31
C VAL A 526 2.56 36.59 -1.10
N ASP A 527 3.39 35.69 -1.54
CA ASP A 527 3.34 35.00 -2.84
C ASP A 527 4.19 33.72 -2.80
N ASP A 528 4.14 32.94 -3.88
CA ASP A 528 4.85 31.67 -4.03
C ASP A 528 6.36 31.82 -4.35
N LYS A 529 6.88 33.05 -4.35
CA LYS A 529 8.31 33.36 -4.56
C LYS A 529 8.98 33.95 -3.31
N THR A 530 8.19 34.17 -2.25
CA THR A 530 8.66 34.70 -0.99
C THR A 530 8.74 33.62 0.08
N PRO A 531 9.87 32.90 0.19
CA PRO A 531 10.01 31.77 1.11
C PRO A 531 10.04 32.20 2.59
N VAL A 532 10.50 33.42 2.88
CA VAL A 532 10.67 33.91 4.26
C VAL A 532 10.12 35.31 4.39
N ILE A 533 9.08 35.46 5.18
CA ILE A 533 8.49 36.73 5.57
C ILE A 533 9.23 37.25 6.81
N LYS A 534 9.84 38.45 6.74
CA LYS A 534 10.65 38.98 7.81
C LYS A 534 9.94 40.12 8.52
N GLU A 535 9.85 39.99 9.83
CA GLU A 535 9.27 41.01 10.71
C GLU A 535 10.22 41.32 11.87
N SER A 536 10.12 42.54 12.40
CA SER A 536 10.92 42.96 13.55
C SER A 536 10.09 43.71 14.59
N LEU A 537 10.40 43.44 15.86
CA LEU A 537 9.82 44.11 17.01
C LEU A 537 10.92 44.77 17.84
N THR A 538 10.69 45.99 18.30
CA THR A 538 11.63 46.71 19.17
C THR A 538 11.04 46.85 20.56
N PHE A 539 11.79 46.44 21.57
CA PHE A 539 11.47 46.59 22.98
C PHE A 539 12.49 47.50 23.63
N SER A 540 12.03 48.42 24.47
CA SER A 540 12.90 49.36 25.22
C SER A 540 12.68 49.17 26.70
N ASP A 541 13.78 49.14 27.48
CA ASP A 541 13.74 49.12 28.93
C ASP A 541 14.31 50.42 29.52
N ASP A 542 13.72 50.81 30.62
CA ASP A 542 14.27 51.82 31.46
C ASP A 542 15.42 51.28 32.30
N ARG A 543 16.48 52.05 32.44
CA ARG A 543 17.58 51.71 33.34
C ARG A 543 17.13 51.79 34.80
N GLN A 544 17.55 50.88 35.65
CA GLN A 544 17.35 51.02 37.09
C GLN A 544 18.13 52.22 37.59
N LYS A 545 17.43 53.15 38.24
CA LYS A 545 18.02 54.41 38.82
C LYS A 545 18.60 54.09 40.20
N LEU A 546 19.54 54.95 40.63
CA LEU A 546 20.14 54.91 41.95
C LEU A 546 19.65 56.11 42.81
N ASP A 547 19.28 55.83 44.04
CA ASP A 547 19.03 56.83 45.08
C ASP A 547 20.07 56.63 46.21
N MET A 548 21.04 57.53 46.30
CA MET A 548 22.14 57.43 47.26
C MET A 548 22.05 58.57 48.27
N SER A 549 22.08 58.25 49.55
CA SER A 549 22.04 59.23 50.62
C SER A 549 22.87 58.81 51.86
N VAL A 550 23.33 59.80 52.60
CA VAL A 550 23.99 59.62 53.90
C VAL A 550 23.21 60.40 54.94
N THR A 551 23.11 59.91 56.17
CA THR A 551 22.52 60.65 57.29
C THR A 551 23.62 61.01 58.26
N LYS A 552 23.72 62.29 58.54
CA LYS A 552 24.64 62.86 59.52
C LYS A 552 23.93 63.02 60.87
N LEU A 553 24.45 62.30 61.85
CA LEU A 553 23.91 62.32 63.20
C LEU A 553 24.98 62.72 64.21
N ASP A 554 24.54 63.26 65.35
CA ASP A 554 25.36 63.50 66.53
C ASP A 554 25.76 62.13 67.12
N ALA A 555 27.05 61.99 67.51
CA ALA A 555 27.58 60.70 68.01
C ALA A 555 27.12 60.36 69.45
N GLU A 556 26.64 61.34 70.19
CA GLU A 556 26.24 61.14 71.58
C GLU A 556 24.74 60.81 71.70
N ASP A 557 23.89 61.54 70.96
CA ASP A 557 22.45 61.44 71.14
C ASP A 557 21.67 61.03 69.87
N ASN A 558 22.38 60.80 68.74
CA ASN A 558 21.81 60.51 67.44
C ASN A 558 20.87 61.58 66.88
N THR A 559 20.97 62.82 67.33
CA THR A 559 20.19 63.96 66.75
C THR A 559 20.69 64.29 65.34
N PRO A 560 19.78 64.57 64.35
CA PRO A 560 20.18 64.96 62.98
C PRO A 560 20.99 66.28 63.00
N ILE A 561 22.05 66.32 62.20
CA ILE A 561 22.92 67.50 62.05
C ILE A 561 22.80 68.11 60.66
N ALA A 562 22.34 69.36 60.56
CA ALA A 562 22.29 70.06 59.32
C ALA A 562 23.61 70.79 59.01
N GLY A 563 23.87 71.10 57.74
CA GLY A 563 25.00 71.95 57.29
C GLY A 563 26.33 71.21 57.07
N ALA A 564 26.42 69.90 57.28
CA ALA A 564 27.58 69.10 56.88
C ALA A 564 27.65 69.03 55.37
N VAL A 565 28.81 69.27 54.77
CA VAL A 565 28.99 69.10 53.31
C VAL A 565 29.77 67.83 53.03
N PHE A 566 29.18 66.94 52.24
CA PHE A 566 29.83 65.73 51.78
C PHE A 566 30.12 65.77 50.28
N GLY A 567 31.23 65.17 49.87
CA GLY A 567 31.58 64.97 48.48
C GLY A 567 31.42 63.46 48.13
N LEU A 568 30.72 63.18 47.05
CA LEU A 568 30.65 61.86 46.45
C LEU A 568 31.76 61.70 45.41
N TYR A 569 32.54 60.64 45.54
CA TYR A 569 33.67 60.38 44.67
C TYR A 569 33.47 59.03 43.99
N ALA A 570 33.98 58.84 42.75
CA ALA A 570 34.12 57.52 42.12
C ALA A 570 35.15 56.70 42.89
N ASP A 571 34.81 55.48 43.33
CA ASP A 571 35.74 54.57 43.98
C ASP A 571 36.29 53.46 43.01
N GLU A 572 35.92 53.59 41.76
CA GLU A 572 36.52 52.78 40.64
C GLU A 572 36.49 53.63 39.36
N ASP A 573 37.21 53.18 38.32
CA ASP A 573 37.12 53.73 36.99
C ASP A 573 35.75 53.47 36.37
N ILE A 574 34.98 54.48 36.00
CA ILE A 574 33.69 54.36 35.36
C ILE A 574 33.88 54.38 33.85
N LYS A 575 33.42 53.31 33.17
CA LYS A 575 33.55 53.13 31.74
C LYS A 575 32.20 53.34 31.03
N ASN A 576 32.26 53.90 29.82
CA ASN A 576 31.09 53.98 28.94
C ASN A 576 30.79 52.63 28.27
N VAL A 577 29.74 52.54 27.44
CA VAL A 577 29.31 51.36 26.70
C VAL A 577 30.41 50.78 25.79
N ASP A 578 31.33 51.63 25.31
CA ASP A 578 32.43 51.19 24.45
C ASP A 578 33.66 50.74 25.26
N GLY A 579 33.57 50.70 26.59
CA GLY A 579 34.65 50.30 27.50
C GLY A 579 35.68 51.37 27.77
N LYS A 580 35.50 52.60 27.29
CA LYS A 580 36.40 53.74 27.53
C LYS A 580 36.18 54.28 28.93
N VAL A 581 37.24 54.51 29.69
CA VAL A 581 37.18 55.20 30.98
C VAL A 581 36.76 56.68 30.75
N ILE A 582 35.65 57.03 31.32
CA ILE A 582 35.09 58.39 31.25
C ILE A 582 35.25 59.16 32.57
N ILE A 583 35.36 58.43 33.66
CA ILE A 583 35.68 58.98 35.02
C ILE A 583 36.72 58.07 35.64
N GLU A 584 37.82 58.66 36.11
CA GLU A 584 38.86 57.97 36.86
C GLU A 584 38.50 57.81 38.33
N LYS A 585 38.95 56.74 38.97
CA LYS A 585 38.83 56.57 40.42
C LYS A 585 39.34 57.81 41.17
N GLY A 586 38.65 58.20 42.21
CA GLY A 586 38.97 59.36 43.05
C GLY A 586 38.41 60.72 42.56
N THR A 587 37.73 60.73 41.40
CA THR A 587 37.10 61.97 40.87
C THR A 587 35.90 62.38 41.72
N LEU A 588 35.86 63.62 42.16
CA LEU A 588 34.71 64.27 42.84
C LEU A 588 33.57 64.44 41.83
N LEU A 589 32.41 63.91 42.09
CA LEU A 589 31.24 63.86 41.21
C LEU A 589 30.16 64.91 41.64
N GLU A 590 29.89 64.99 42.97
CA GLU A 590 28.86 65.87 43.51
C GLU A 590 29.22 66.27 44.91
N LYS A 591 28.78 67.48 45.32
CA LYS A 591 28.77 67.97 46.71
C LYS A 591 27.32 68.13 47.14
N ALA A 592 26.98 67.60 48.30
CA ALA A 592 25.65 67.77 48.88
C ALA A 592 25.78 68.11 50.35
N THR A 593 24.81 68.87 50.83
CA THR A 593 24.80 69.43 52.22
C THR A 593 23.66 68.74 53.00
N SER A 594 23.90 68.35 54.25
CA SER A 594 22.86 67.77 55.09
C SER A 594 21.74 68.80 55.38
N ASP A 595 20.51 68.32 55.25
CA ASP A 595 19.30 69.10 55.56
C ASP A 595 18.98 69.05 57.07
N GLU A 596 17.81 69.59 57.45
CA GLU A 596 17.34 69.66 58.84
C GLU A 596 17.15 68.24 59.45
N ASN A 597 16.97 67.20 58.62
CA ASN A 597 16.86 65.83 59.06
C ASN A 597 18.22 65.10 59.03
N GLY A 598 19.32 65.83 58.79
CA GLY A 598 20.66 65.27 58.64
C GLY A 598 20.89 64.53 57.34
N LYS A 599 19.94 64.54 56.41
CA LYS A 599 20.02 63.80 55.17
C LYS A 599 20.86 64.53 54.12
N ILE A 600 21.84 63.85 53.55
CA ILE A 600 22.67 64.21 52.41
C ILE A 600 22.25 63.35 51.24
N ALA A 601 21.55 63.89 50.24
CA ALA A 601 21.11 63.17 49.05
C ALA A 601 21.96 63.54 47.85
N PHE A 602 22.45 62.56 47.12
CA PHE A 602 23.16 62.70 45.86
C PHE A 602 22.17 62.51 44.70
N VAL A 603 21.77 63.59 44.04
CA VAL A 603 20.57 63.67 43.17
C VAL A 603 20.85 63.50 41.69
N LYS A 604 22.10 63.36 41.29
CA LYS A 604 22.42 63.18 39.88
C LYS A 604 22.06 61.76 39.45
N ASP A 605 21.92 61.51 38.12
CA ASP A 605 21.63 60.20 37.53
C ASP A 605 22.93 59.38 37.37
N TYR A 606 23.23 58.54 38.36
CA TYR A 606 24.46 57.79 38.46
C TYR A 606 24.33 56.43 37.77
N PRO A 607 25.39 55.94 37.02
CA PRO A 607 25.48 54.56 36.59
C PRO A 607 25.80 53.63 37.75
N PHE A 608 25.58 52.32 37.59
CA PHE A 608 26.09 51.35 38.55
C PHE A 608 27.63 51.35 38.56
N ALA A 609 28.19 51.69 39.70
CA ALA A 609 29.63 51.71 39.98
C ALA A 609 29.85 51.76 41.52
N LYS A 610 31.09 51.74 41.95
CA LYS A 610 31.43 51.96 43.35
C LYS A 610 31.64 53.44 43.61
N TYR A 611 31.04 53.93 44.68
CA TYR A 611 31.14 55.31 45.10
C TYR A 611 31.55 55.36 46.56
N VAL A 612 32.15 56.51 46.94
CA VAL A 612 32.51 56.80 48.31
C VAL A 612 32.14 58.28 48.67
N ALA A 613 31.39 58.46 49.75
CA ALA A 613 31.09 59.76 50.27
C ALA A 613 32.04 60.13 51.45
N ARG A 614 32.57 61.34 51.43
CA ARG A 614 33.49 61.84 52.45
C ARG A 614 33.03 63.22 52.90
N GLU A 615 33.12 63.49 54.20
CA GLU A 615 32.85 64.84 54.77
C GLU A 615 33.91 65.83 54.29
N LEU A 616 33.50 66.89 53.66
CA LEU A 616 34.33 67.98 53.15
C LEU A 616 34.30 69.21 54.06
N VAL A 617 33.14 69.57 54.65
CA VAL A 617 32.97 70.67 55.57
C VAL A 617 32.12 70.17 56.74
N LYS A 618 32.65 70.24 57.91
CA LYS A 618 31.97 69.91 59.16
C LYS A 618 31.03 71.07 59.59
N PRO A 619 29.92 70.81 60.27
CA PRO A 619 29.11 71.83 60.94
C PRO A 619 29.86 72.49 62.07
N ALA A 620 29.41 73.73 62.42
CA ALA A 620 29.99 74.47 63.52
C ALA A 620 29.83 73.68 64.85
N GLY A 621 30.90 73.57 65.64
CA GLY A 621 30.91 72.86 66.92
C GLY A 621 31.29 71.41 66.85
N TYR A 622 31.47 70.85 65.66
CA TYR A 622 31.83 69.44 65.47
C TYR A 622 33.27 69.31 64.96
N VAL A 623 33.82 68.07 65.09
CA VAL A 623 35.07 67.71 64.48
C VAL A 623 34.75 66.96 63.16
N THR A 624 35.64 67.00 62.16
CA THR A 624 35.48 66.29 60.88
C THR A 624 35.49 64.84 61.14
N ASN A 625 34.51 64.14 60.62
CA ASN A 625 34.55 62.64 60.58
C ASN A 625 35.34 62.25 59.38
N GLU A 626 36.47 61.52 59.57
CA GLU A 626 37.31 61.01 58.50
C GLU A 626 36.82 59.70 57.94
N GLU A 627 35.79 59.07 58.52
CA GLU A 627 35.19 57.83 57.99
C GLU A 627 34.54 58.07 56.66
N ALA A 628 34.82 57.23 55.73
CA ALA A 628 34.20 57.21 54.38
C ALA A 628 33.00 56.26 54.31
N VAL A 629 31.91 56.76 53.74
CA VAL A 629 30.72 55.94 53.50
C VAL A 629 30.83 55.37 52.08
N ASN A 630 30.94 54.02 51.98
CA ASN A 630 31.05 53.34 50.72
C ASN A 630 29.68 52.88 50.17
N PHE A 631 29.42 53.15 48.89
CA PHE A 631 28.25 52.66 48.15
C PHE A 631 28.70 51.63 47.14
N ASP A 632 28.27 50.35 47.33
CA ASP A 632 28.37 49.27 46.35
C ASP A 632 27.01 49.18 45.65
N THR A 633 26.89 49.80 44.47
CA THR A 633 25.63 49.93 43.76
C THR A 633 25.38 48.70 42.90
N LYS A 634 24.90 47.63 43.52
CA LYS A 634 24.51 46.40 42.80
C LYS A 634 23.08 46.47 42.34
N TYR A 635 22.81 45.85 41.17
CA TYR A 635 21.48 45.64 40.64
C TYR A 635 20.59 44.90 41.63
N GLN A 636 19.36 45.38 41.82
CA GLN A 636 18.39 44.85 42.80
C GLN A 636 17.29 44.00 42.17
N GLY A 637 17.46 43.58 40.93
CA GLY A 637 16.46 42.81 40.19
C GLY A 637 15.58 43.66 39.29
N GLN A 638 14.97 43.01 38.33
CA GLN A 638 14.23 43.65 37.23
C GLN A 638 12.91 44.36 37.64
N ASP A 639 12.40 44.09 38.85
CA ASP A 639 11.15 44.63 39.34
C ASP A 639 11.36 45.95 40.14
N VAL A 640 12.61 46.33 40.36
CA VAL A 640 12.98 47.51 41.14
C VAL A 640 13.37 48.65 40.21
N LYS A 641 12.57 49.75 40.20
CA LYS A 641 12.84 50.93 39.37
C LYS A 641 13.98 51.81 39.92
N THR A 642 14.05 51.93 41.23
CA THR A 642 15.08 52.74 41.92
C THR A 642 15.71 51.94 43.05
N ALA A 643 17.02 51.72 42.95
CA ALA A 643 17.80 51.07 43.98
C ALA A 643 18.26 52.07 45.00
N VAL A 644 17.76 51.99 46.24
CA VAL A 644 18.10 52.87 47.37
C VAL A 644 19.39 52.33 48.03
N ARG A 645 20.33 53.24 48.30
CA ARG A 645 21.62 52.96 48.94
C ARG A 645 21.96 53.99 50.03
#